data_a87642fe1e93e35dd649fc4ff709f586
#
_entry.id   a87642fe1e93e35dd649fc4ff709f586
#
_cell.length_a   1.000
_cell.length_b   1.000
_cell.length_c   1.000
_cell.angle_alpha   90.00
_cell.angle_beta   90.00
_cell.angle_gamma   90.00
#
_symmetry.space_group_name_H-M   'P 1'
#
loop_
_entity.id
_entity.type
_entity.pdbx_description
1 polymer ?
#
loop_
_entity_poly.entity_id
_entity_poly.type
_entity_poly.pdbx_seq_one_letter_code
_entity_poly.pdbx_strand_id
1 'polypeptide(L)'
;MKQLFLYLWFICMSTLTYAQQVTLSGKVEDAYTGNGLQGVMVTIRPAAGNRILKFTKTQADGSFLLSLNAIPDGRNVLHFSMMGYAVKTIPLSKDTTVYHVLLAEQATKLKDVVVKAPSIRQRGDTISYNVASFADANDKSLADVLKKMPGMEVSDKGEIKYNGKAINKFYIEGHDMLGGRYSIATNNIHQKDVGSVEVMTNHQPIKALEDMSFSQDPAINIKLKESAKSRLVGTLKAGGGMEQKKGEKFGKLNVWEGEMSLMRFAKKAQSLNTFKSNNIGTDVTGEGNLLFSDDGTGVMGNSYTLKDYVNVSPDQLTDISDSRVRKNQTHVFTINNLWVLGKNTDLSSQIVYTHDRLLSSSFSNTQYFLNDSTIYDVEDEQAKQKQNRLVADFTLTSNGEKAYVANQLSADLAWNDVMMDIAGSYPNHQQVNMPKYKVSDKLELLHRSSKRTYTFNTYNAYMVNPHSLSVDNSQQTAYQSVRSAAFFSHTNTSLGFFLKPFTVMMKVGLQVLSRTMKSHLEGVPDSLGNMRNQIGMTFFRAYASPEAEYNQGGWHIRFQMPITFTPYYYNDKLMGAKENASKTLVAPQLSVSYFLTARLQATLSGGIAQREVDEQNFYQGLLMRDYRNLYTGFVDYTADKSKHISFNISYKRPLATVFANAYIRKSWSDSHLTVARNFVGDYIINSYFSNSSSSENLMAGGKVSKGLGFMHGLVSVGFDYLRFDGFLRQNDSPSAYSSDNYMLSAKWSGRPVDWFNFTYELNWDKDKMVLKNLGFDSSSTNLAQNLTFNFQPLKSWFIKLHGEHYRNQIADHQHKNLTLADASTSYGFKNGMELSLTALNLFNQRTYGYTIYSGLTRTGKEYQLRGRTILMSIFFHF
;
A
#
# COMPACT_ATOMS: atom_id res chain seq x y z
N MET A 1 77.73 -42.23 -26.34
CA MET A 1 76.66 -41.51 -26.99
C MET A 1 76.21 -40.23 -26.28
N LYS A 2 76.50 -39.99 -25.00
CA LYS A 2 76.14 -38.75 -24.29
C LYS A 2 77.04 -37.54 -24.58
N GLN A 3 78.26 -37.75 -24.99
CA GLN A 3 79.18 -36.63 -25.30
C GLN A 3 79.02 -36.08 -26.71
N LEU A 4 78.52 -36.87 -27.64
CA LEU A 4 78.24 -36.43 -29.04
C LEU A 4 77.03 -35.54 -29.15
N PHE A 5 76.03 -35.69 -28.29
CA PHE A 5 74.82 -34.84 -28.19
C PHE A 5 75.13 -33.44 -27.66
N LEU A 6 76.15 -33.32 -26.77
CA LEU A 6 76.50 -32.01 -26.16
C LEU A 6 77.29 -31.15 -27.22
N TYR A 7 78.05 -31.75 -28.08
CA TYR A 7 78.78 -31.03 -29.13
C TYR A 7 77.87 -30.57 -30.28
N LEU A 8 76.82 -31.35 -30.59
CA LEU A 8 75.80 -30.91 -31.57
C LEU A 8 74.90 -29.78 -31.04
N TRP A 9 74.63 -29.72 -29.73
CA TRP A 9 73.89 -28.66 -29.10
C TRP A 9 74.70 -27.35 -29.04
N PHE A 10 76.00 -27.38 -28.93
CA PHE A 10 76.82 -26.18 -28.92
C PHE A 10 77.10 -25.62 -30.33
N ILE A 11 77.01 -26.37 -31.40
CA ILE A 11 77.17 -25.90 -32.79
C ILE A 11 75.87 -25.27 -33.30
N CYS A 12 74.70 -25.61 -32.75
CA CYS A 12 73.39 -24.96 -33.08
C CYS A 12 73.18 -23.61 -32.42
N MET A 13 74.07 -23.20 -31.50
CA MET A 13 73.91 -21.90 -30.77
C MET A 13 74.75 -20.76 -31.37
N SER A 14 75.43 -20.89 -32.49
CA SER A 14 76.24 -19.85 -33.00
C SER A 14 75.77 -19.18 -34.30
N THR A 15 74.47 -19.26 -34.65
CA THR A 15 73.86 -18.33 -35.64
C THR A 15 73.22 -17.15 -34.92
N LEU A 16 74.04 -16.24 -34.43
CA LEU A 16 73.64 -14.86 -34.10
C LEU A 16 73.26 -14.20 -35.40
N THR A 17 71.93 -14.30 -35.77
CA THR A 17 71.36 -13.40 -36.78
C THR A 17 71.43 -12.00 -36.24
N TYR A 18 72.30 -11.15 -36.71
CA TYR A 18 72.25 -9.73 -36.57
C TYR A 18 70.94 -9.26 -37.22
N ALA A 19 69.87 -9.07 -36.45
CA ALA A 19 68.64 -8.38 -36.88
C ALA A 19 69.07 -6.93 -37.19
N GLN A 20 69.12 -6.53 -38.41
CA GLN A 20 69.40 -5.18 -38.84
C GLN A 20 68.27 -4.29 -38.28
N GLN A 21 68.58 -3.54 -37.25
CA GLN A 21 67.64 -2.65 -36.58
C GLN A 21 67.35 -1.44 -37.50
N VAL A 22 66.15 -1.34 -37.99
CA VAL A 22 65.74 -0.20 -38.82
C VAL A 22 65.11 0.87 -37.88
N THR A 23 65.70 2.07 -38.00
CA THR A 23 65.22 3.22 -37.21
C THR A 23 64.44 4.17 -38.10
N LEU A 24 63.17 4.34 -37.73
CA LEU A 24 62.35 5.39 -38.32
C LEU A 24 62.53 6.68 -37.51
N SER A 25 62.79 7.78 -38.18
CA SER A 25 62.96 9.09 -37.57
C SER A 25 62.10 10.12 -38.28
N GLY A 26 61.89 11.26 -37.65
CA GLY A 26 61.20 12.35 -38.30
C GLY A 26 60.91 13.48 -37.39
N LYS A 27 60.21 14.45 -37.91
CA LYS A 27 59.77 15.66 -37.18
C LYS A 27 58.31 15.89 -37.43
N VAL A 28 57.60 16.27 -36.33
CA VAL A 28 56.19 16.63 -36.39
C VAL A 28 56.08 18.11 -36.00
N GLU A 29 55.50 18.88 -36.90
CA GLU A 29 55.39 20.36 -36.75
C GLU A 29 53.90 20.76 -36.90
N ASP A 30 53.61 21.92 -36.28
CA ASP A 30 52.35 22.61 -36.47
C ASP A 30 52.25 23.14 -37.89
N ALA A 31 51.16 22.82 -38.59
CA ALA A 31 50.95 23.19 -39.99
C ALA A 31 50.84 24.71 -40.24
N TYR A 32 50.55 25.51 -39.20
CA TYR A 32 50.35 26.93 -39.33
C TYR A 32 51.56 27.73 -38.84
N THR A 33 52.12 27.33 -37.68
CA THR A 33 53.25 28.02 -37.06
C THR A 33 54.60 27.48 -37.45
N GLY A 34 54.74 26.27 -37.99
CA GLY A 34 55.96 25.58 -38.26
C GLY A 34 56.79 25.14 -37.07
N ASN A 35 56.26 25.31 -35.86
CA ASN A 35 56.94 24.93 -34.61
C ASN A 35 56.86 23.41 -34.38
N GLY A 36 57.94 22.84 -33.86
CA GLY A 36 57.94 21.42 -33.48
C GLY A 36 56.92 21.09 -32.40
N LEU A 37 56.12 20.06 -32.59
CA LEU A 37 55.08 19.62 -31.64
C LEU A 37 55.60 18.56 -30.67
N GLN A 38 55.74 18.91 -29.39
CA GLN A 38 56.12 18.03 -28.30
C GLN A 38 54.97 17.12 -27.88
N GLY A 39 55.23 15.85 -27.64
CA GLY A 39 54.26 14.93 -27.01
C GLY A 39 53.28 14.28 -28.01
N VAL A 40 53.44 14.49 -29.32
CA VAL A 40 52.63 13.79 -30.35
C VAL A 40 52.87 12.28 -30.20
N MET A 41 51.81 11.51 -30.05
CA MET A 41 51.88 10.05 -30.06
C MET A 41 52.07 9.55 -31.50
N VAL A 42 53.20 8.93 -31.75
CA VAL A 42 53.52 8.29 -33.04
C VAL A 42 53.39 6.81 -32.87
N THR A 43 52.45 6.18 -33.59
CA THR A 43 52.17 4.74 -33.46
C THR A 43 52.21 4.05 -34.81
N ILE A 44 52.73 2.80 -34.81
CA ILE A 44 52.58 1.89 -35.95
C ILE A 44 51.43 0.95 -35.69
N ARG A 45 50.52 0.85 -36.65
CA ARG A 45 49.36 -0.02 -36.59
C ARG A 45 48.98 -0.56 -37.96
N PRO A 46 48.26 -1.71 -38.07
CA PRO A 46 47.67 -2.14 -39.33
C PRO A 46 46.75 -1.10 -39.92
N ALA A 47 46.70 -0.92 -41.22
CA ALA A 47 45.82 0.01 -41.93
C ALA A 47 44.33 -0.27 -41.65
N ALA A 48 43.96 -1.54 -41.43
CA ALA A 48 42.65 -2.01 -41.01
C ALA A 48 42.74 -2.52 -39.55
N GLY A 49 42.55 -1.62 -38.55
CA GLY A 49 42.52 -1.99 -37.12
C GLY A 49 43.21 -1.00 -36.18
N ASN A 50 42.89 -1.10 -34.89
CA ASN A 50 43.42 -0.18 -33.86
C ASN A 50 44.55 -0.77 -33.00
N ARG A 51 45.06 -1.98 -33.31
CA ARG A 51 46.13 -2.61 -32.55
C ARG A 51 47.45 -1.87 -32.74
N ILE A 52 48.03 -1.33 -31.67
CA ILE A 52 49.33 -0.65 -31.71
C ILE A 52 50.44 -1.72 -31.70
N LEU A 53 51.30 -1.69 -32.71
CA LEU A 53 52.44 -2.59 -32.83
C LEU A 53 53.69 -2.01 -32.15
N LYS A 54 53.93 -0.72 -32.31
CA LYS A 54 54.99 0.05 -31.65
C LYS A 54 54.59 1.50 -31.54
N PHE A 55 55.15 2.22 -30.54
CA PHE A 55 54.87 3.63 -30.38
C PHE A 55 56.10 4.41 -29.82
N THR A 56 56.10 5.71 -30.03
CA THR A 56 57.00 6.68 -29.42
C THR A 56 56.25 8.03 -29.26
N LYS A 57 56.87 8.99 -28.57
CA LYS A 57 56.39 10.37 -28.51
C LYS A 57 57.43 11.32 -29.04
N THR A 58 56.96 12.44 -29.64
CA THR A 58 57.87 13.51 -30.10
C THR A 58 58.51 14.27 -28.94
N GLN A 59 59.75 14.65 -29.10
CA GLN A 59 60.54 15.49 -28.18
C GLN A 59 60.14 16.97 -28.26
N ALA A 60 60.82 17.85 -27.49
CA ALA A 60 60.50 19.26 -27.40
C ALA A 60 60.63 20.01 -28.75
N ASP A 61 61.51 19.55 -29.63
CA ASP A 61 61.74 20.10 -30.98
C ASP A 61 60.86 19.46 -32.06
N GLY A 62 59.91 18.58 -31.65
CA GLY A 62 59.03 17.84 -32.55
C GLY A 62 59.66 16.56 -33.16
N SER A 63 60.93 16.29 -32.86
CA SER A 63 61.60 15.11 -33.39
C SER A 63 61.11 13.80 -32.73
N PHE A 64 61.12 12.71 -33.49
CA PHE A 64 60.82 11.38 -32.95
C PHE A 64 61.76 10.33 -33.51
N LEU A 65 62.00 9.29 -32.76
CA LEU A 65 62.80 8.11 -33.14
C LEU A 65 62.02 6.85 -32.72
N LEU A 66 61.90 5.90 -33.67
CA LEU A 66 61.23 4.64 -33.51
C LEU A 66 62.02 3.50 -34.06
N SER A 67 62.70 2.69 -33.24
CA SER A 67 63.49 1.56 -33.61
C SER A 67 62.66 0.31 -33.81
N LEU A 68 62.87 -0.37 -34.96
CA LEU A 68 62.14 -1.58 -35.34
C LEU A 68 63.15 -2.70 -35.68
N ASN A 69 62.79 -3.92 -35.37
CA ASN A 69 63.64 -5.08 -35.76
C ASN A 69 63.55 -5.43 -37.27
N ALA A 70 62.47 -5.01 -37.91
CA ALA A 70 62.26 -5.02 -39.36
C ALA A 70 61.11 -4.09 -39.71
N ILE A 71 61.08 -3.50 -40.90
CA ILE A 71 59.87 -2.75 -41.33
C ILE A 71 58.76 -3.75 -41.63
N PRO A 72 57.64 -3.65 -40.90
CA PRO A 72 56.51 -4.52 -41.17
C PRO A 72 55.97 -4.33 -42.58
N ASP A 73 55.48 -5.40 -43.23
CA ASP A 73 54.94 -5.37 -44.59
C ASP A 73 53.94 -4.25 -44.82
N GLY A 74 53.85 -3.72 -46.05
CA GLY A 74 53.18 -2.49 -46.52
C GLY A 74 51.68 -2.34 -46.22
N ARG A 75 51.14 -3.13 -45.30
CA ARG A 75 49.78 -3.02 -44.74
C ARG A 75 49.76 -2.23 -43.43
N ASN A 76 50.85 -1.66 -42.98
CA ASN A 76 50.92 -0.87 -41.74
C ASN A 76 51.04 0.61 -42.03
N VAL A 77 50.59 1.43 -41.09
CA VAL A 77 50.57 2.86 -41.17
C VAL A 77 51.24 3.49 -39.93
N LEU A 78 51.93 4.61 -40.13
CA LEU A 78 52.30 5.56 -39.09
C LEU A 78 51.09 6.44 -38.77
N HIS A 79 50.69 6.47 -37.50
CA HIS A 79 49.56 7.27 -37.06
C HIS A 79 50.05 8.28 -36.01
N PHE A 80 49.80 9.54 -36.28
CA PHE A 80 50.19 10.69 -35.49
C PHE A 80 48.93 11.24 -34.82
N SER A 81 48.93 11.32 -33.51
CA SER A 81 47.78 11.85 -32.75
C SER A 81 48.23 12.73 -31.58
N MET A 82 47.60 13.87 -31.45
CA MET A 82 47.74 14.79 -30.32
C MET A 82 46.43 15.47 -30.04
N MET A 83 46.13 15.73 -28.76
CA MET A 83 44.91 16.44 -28.38
C MET A 83 44.95 17.87 -28.95
N GLY A 84 43.86 18.31 -29.58
CA GLY A 84 43.79 19.62 -30.24
C GLY A 84 44.25 19.64 -31.69
N TYR A 85 44.74 18.54 -32.25
CA TYR A 85 45.22 18.41 -33.63
C TYR A 85 44.46 17.32 -34.42
N ALA A 86 44.35 17.56 -35.71
CA ALA A 86 43.81 16.57 -36.64
C ALA A 86 44.75 15.37 -36.73
N VAL A 87 44.17 14.16 -36.57
CA VAL A 87 44.91 12.89 -36.68
C VAL A 87 45.44 12.73 -38.12
N LYS A 88 46.74 12.42 -38.27
CA LYS A 88 47.34 12.13 -39.59
C LYS A 88 47.85 10.71 -39.66
N THR A 89 47.59 10.05 -40.77
CA THR A 89 47.99 8.67 -41.00
C THR A 89 48.76 8.61 -42.30
N ILE A 90 49.96 8.02 -42.27
CA ILE A 90 50.86 7.88 -43.43
C ILE A 90 51.17 6.40 -43.65
N PRO A 91 51.03 5.87 -44.85
CA PRO A 91 51.43 4.51 -45.09
C PRO A 91 52.93 4.30 -44.81
N LEU A 92 53.27 3.20 -44.16
CA LEU A 92 54.69 2.82 -43.91
C LEU A 92 55.33 2.25 -45.21
N SER A 93 56.40 2.93 -45.68
CA SER A 93 57.17 2.48 -46.87
C SER A 93 58.50 1.89 -46.46
N LYS A 94 58.98 0.87 -47.20
CA LYS A 94 60.31 0.30 -46.99
C LYS A 94 61.43 1.26 -47.42
N ASP A 95 61.12 2.21 -48.34
CA ASP A 95 62.10 3.12 -48.92
C ASP A 95 62.22 4.45 -48.19
N THR A 96 61.34 4.68 -47.15
CA THR A 96 61.29 5.96 -46.39
C THR A 96 61.53 5.71 -44.92
N THR A 97 62.70 6.13 -44.44
CA THR A 97 63.04 6.04 -42.99
C THR A 97 62.93 7.39 -42.25
N VAL A 98 62.79 8.51 -42.97
CA VAL A 98 62.67 9.86 -42.41
C VAL A 98 61.30 10.46 -42.78
N TYR A 99 60.56 10.92 -41.84
CA TYR A 99 59.22 11.49 -42.06
C TYR A 99 59.16 12.91 -41.58
N HIS A 100 58.61 13.80 -42.37
CA HIS A 100 58.25 15.17 -42.00
C HIS A 100 56.71 15.31 -42.02
N VAL A 101 56.11 15.62 -40.87
CA VAL A 101 54.66 15.56 -40.68
C VAL A 101 54.14 16.87 -40.18
N LEU A 102 53.20 17.49 -40.88
CA LEU A 102 52.49 18.68 -40.44
C LEU A 102 51.12 18.26 -39.89
N LEU A 103 50.81 18.66 -38.67
CA LEU A 103 49.50 18.49 -38.05
C LEU A 103 48.76 19.85 -37.99
N ALA A 104 47.51 19.84 -38.44
CA ALA A 104 46.66 21.01 -38.38
C ALA A 104 45.88 21.04 -37.06
N GLU A 105 45.72 22.19 -36.44
CA GLU A 105 44.88 22.35 -35.29
C GLU A 105 43.44 21.98 -35.64
N GLN A 106 42.81 21.18 -34.77
CA GLN A 106 41.42 20.78 -34.87
C GLN A 106 40.78 20.70 -33.50
N ALA A 107 39.76 21.56 -33.28
CA ALA A 107 38.98 21.49 -32.04
C ALA A 107 38.36 20.11 -31.87
N THR A 108 38.80 19.39 -30.86
CA THR A 108 38.22 18.08 -30.49
C THR A 108 36.94 18.35 -29.70
N LYS A 109 35.76 18.13 -30.29
CA LYS A 109 34.50 18.03 -29.54
C LYS A 109 34.58 16.79 -28.65
N LEU A 110 34.76 17.02 -27.36
CA LEU A 110 34.56 15.96 -26.37
C LEU A 110 33.10 15.49 -26.43
N LYS A 111 32.91 14.19 -26.48
CA LYS A 111 31.56 13.64 -26.35
C LYS A 111 31.03 14.01 -24.96
N ASP A 112 29.86 14.60 -24.92
CA ASP A 112 29.15 14.88 -23.65
C ASP A 112 29.06 13.58 -22.84
N VAL A 113 29.66 13.61 -21.64
CA VAL A 113 29.51 12.52 -20.68
C VAL A 113 28.17 12.73 -19.98
N VAL A 114 27.14 12.10 -20.48
CA VAL A 114 25.85 12.06 -19.81
C VAL A 114 25.97 11.16 -18.57
N VAL A 115 26.18 11.76 -17.41
CA VAL A 115 26.13 11.05 -16.12
C VAL A 115 24.66 10.76 -15.81
N LYS A 116 24.20 9.55 -16.12
CA LYS A 116 22.87 9.09 -15.69
C LYS A 116 22.91 8.88 -14.18
N ALA A 117 22.07 9.61 -13.45
CA ALA A 117 21.89 9.37 -12.02
C ALA A 117 21.45 7.91 -11.79
N PRO A 118 22.00 7.19 -10.81
CA PRO A 118 21.58 5.82 -10.52
C PRO A 118 20.10 5.79 -10.14
N SER A 119 19.40 4.74 -10.57
CA SER A 119 17.97 4.56 -10.32
C SER A 119 17.63 4.47 -8.83
N ILE A 120 18.54 3.91 -8.03
CA ILE A 120 18.41 3.75 -6.58
C ILE A 120 19.73 4.14 -5.92
N ARG A 121 19.65 4.93 -4.86
CA ARG A 121 20.78 5.30 -3.98
C ARG A 121 20.42 4.93 -2.56
N GLN A 122 21.41 4.51 -1.79
CA GLN A 122 21.25 4.29 -0.34
C GLN A 122 22.27 5.13 0.42
N ARG A 123 21.81 5.86 1.43
CA ARG A 123 22.65 6.61 2.36
C ARG A 123 22.14 6.35 3.79
N GLY A 124 22.90 5.59 4.57
CA GLY A 124 22.43 5.14 5.89
C GLY A 124 21.12 4.36 5.77
N ASP A 125 20.12 4.76 6.52
CA ASP A 125 18.78 4.16 6.55
C ASP A 125 17.83 4.73 5.48
N THR A 126 18.29 5.68 4.66
CA THR A 126 17.49 6.29 3.59
C THR A 126 17.83 5.70 2.24
N ILE A 127 16.81 5.21 1.55
CA ILE A 127 16.88 4.70 0.18
C ILE A 127 16.14 5.70 -0.71
N SER A 128 16.84 6.27 -1.70
CA SER A 128 16.29 7.24 -2.64
C SER A 128 16.10 6.61 -4.01
N TYR A 129 14.88 6.63 -4.52
CA TYR A 129 14.48 6.17 -5.84
C TYR A 129 14.34 7.37 -6.77
N ASN A 130 15.04 7.36 -7.90
CA ASN A 130 14.86 8.37 -8.94
C ASN A 130 13.57 8.06 -9.72
N VAL A 131 12.56 8.93 -9.62
CA VAL A 131 11.24 8.70 -10.23
C VAL A 131 11.35 8.52 -11.75
N ALA A 132 12.17 9.28 -12.44
CA ALA A 132 12.34 9.18 -13.90
C ALA A 132 12.86 7.80 -14.37
N SER A 133 13.51 7.03 -13.49
CA SER A 133 14.01 5.69 -13.82
C SER A 133 12.93 4.60 -13.77
N PHE A 134 11.81 4.86 -13.13
CA PHE A 134 10.70 3.91 -12.95
C PHE A 134 9.42 4.37 -13.65
N ALA A 135 9.34 5.66 -13.97
CA ALA A 135 8.17 6.25 -14.62
C ALA A 135 8.10 5.88 -16.10
N ASP A 136 6.91 5.56 -16.54
CA ASP A 136 6.54 5.42 -17.94
C ASP A 136 5.75 6.64 -18.41
N ALA A 137 5.68 6.82 -19.70
CA ALA A 137 4.96 7.96 -20.29
C ALA A 137 3.45 7.96 -20.01
N ASN A 138 2.88 6.78 -19.72
CA ASN A 138 1.46 6.62 -19.36
C ASN A 138 1.17 6.87 -17.87
N ASP A 139 2.18 6.97 -17.04
CA ASP A 139 1.98 7.24 -15.62
C ASP A 139 1.52 8.68 -15.42
N LYS A 140 0.38 8.86 -14.82
CA LYS A 140 -0.19 10.18 -14.55
C LYS A 140 0.07 10.62 -13.11
N SER A 141 0.05 9.68 -12.19
CA SER A 141 0.17 9.91 -10.77
C SER A 141 1.46 9.34 -10.18
N LEU A 142 1.82 9.79 -8.99
CA LEU A 142 2.91 9.22 -8.22
C LEU A 142 2.61 7.75 -7.85
N ALA A 143 1.35 7.40 -7.58
CA ALA A 143 0.95 6.03 -7.27
C ALA A 143 1.30 5.03 -8.38
N ASP A 144 1.14 5.44 -9.66
CA ASP A 144 1.48 4.60 -10.82
C ASP A 144 2.97 4.21 -10.81
N VAL A 145 3.82 5.16 -10.44
CA VAL A 145 5.27 4.95 -10.38
C VAL A 145 5.68 4.16 -9.15
N LEU A 146 5.09 4.45 -7.97
CA LEU A 146 5.36 3.72 -6.74
C LEU A 146 5.10 2.21 -6.88
N LYS A 147 4.03 1.81 -7.58
CA LYS A 147 3.70 0.40 -7.87
C LYS A 147 4.80 -0.35 -8.66
N LYS A 148 5.74 0.38 -9.28
CA LYS A 148 6.84 -0.16 -10.08
C LYS A 148 8.19 -0.15 -9.35
N MET A 149 8.28 0.53 -8.20
CA MET A 149 9.51 0.62 -7.41
C MET A 149 9.73 -0.65 -6.60
N PRO A 150 10.92 -1.27 -6.68
CA PRO A 150 11.22 -2.49 -5.91
C PRO A 150 11.06 -2.29 -4.40
N GLY A 151 10.41 -3.25 -3.74
CA GLY A 151 10.12 -3.21 -2.30
C GLY A 151 8.90 -2.38 -1.92
N MET A 152 8.30 -1.63 -2.85
CA MET A 152 7.09 -0.85 -2.63
C MET A 152 5.85 -1.68 -3.00
N GLU A 153 4.82 -1.57 -2.20
CA GLU A 153 3.50 -2.12 -2.44
C GLU A 153 2.48 -1.00 -2.25
N VAL A 154 1.61 -0.81 -3.22
CA VAL A 154 0.54 0.20 -3.15
C VAL A 154 -0.77 -0.52 -3.44
N SER A 155 -1.65 -0.58 -2.44
CA SER A 155 -2.98 -1.18 -2.59
C SER A 155 -3.89 -0.27 -3.44
N ASP A 156 -5.02 -0.82 -3.91
CA ASP A 156 -6.01 -0.03 -4.65
C ASP A 156 -6.66 1.08 -3.81
N LYS A 157 -6.66 0.91 -2.49
CA LYS A 157 -7.09 1.96 -1.54
C LYS A 157 -6.01 3.01 -1.26
N GLY A 158 -4.81 2.88 -1.85
CA GLY A 158 -3.69 3.81 -1.70
C GLY A 158 -2.78 3.54 -0.50
N GLU A 159 -2.99 2.47 0.27
CA GLU A 159 -2.08 2.10 1.36
C GLU A 159 -0.71 1.72 0.79
N ILE A 160 0.35 2.30 1.37
CA ILE A 160 1.73 2.02 0.97
C ILE A 160 2.41 1.15 2.03
N LYS A 161 3.00 0.04 1.57
CA LYS A 161 3.90 -0.78 2.36
C LYS A 161 5.29 -0.78 1.74
N TYR A 162 6.29 -0.79 2.57
CA TYR A 162 7.66 -0.99 2.15
C TYR A 162 8.20 -2.29 2.76
N ASN A 163 8.54 -3.23 1.90
CA ASN A 163 9.01 -4.57 2.30
C ASN A 163 8.05 -5.29 3.27
N GLY A 164 6.74 -5.22 2.96
CA GLY A 164 5.65 -5.81 3.74
C GLY A 164 5.20 -5.01 4.97
N LYS A 165 5.92 -3.93 5.35
CA LYS A 165 5.56 -3.06 6.49
C LYS A 165 4.86 -1.80 6.01
N ALA A 166 3.72 -1.44 6.62
CA ALA A 166 3.06 -0.17 6.38
C ALA A 166 3.96 1.00 6.77
N ILE A 167 3.85 2.11 6.03
CA ILE A 167 4.60 3.33 6.37
C ILE A 167 3.97 4.01 7.58
N ASN A 168 4.81 4.63 8.44
CA ASN A 168 4.33 5.38 9.60
C ASN A 168 4.15 6.88 9.34
N LYS A 169 4.81 7.44 8.31
CA LYS A 169 4.69 8.85 7.91
C LYS A 169 4.87 9.01 6.41
N PHE A 170 4.19 10.04 5.88
CA PHE A 170 4.33 10.48 4.49
C PHE A 170 4.59 11.97 4.44
N TYR A 171 5.74 12.36 3.92
CA TYR A 171 6.19 13.75 3.83
C TYR A 171 6.22 14.25 2.40
N ILE A 172 5.98 15.53 2.20
CA ILE A 172 6.26 16.26 0.97
C ILE A 172 7.22 17.39 1.32
N GLU A 173 8.44 17.34 0.74
CA GLU A 173 9.53 18.27 1.06
C GLU A 173 9.83 18.34 2.57
N GLY A 174 9.65 17.24 3.29
CA GLY A 174 9.92 17.10 4.72
C GLY A 174 8.80 17.52 5.66
N HIS A 175 7.62 17.90 5.16
CA HIS A 175 6.46 18.30 5.96
C HIS A 175 5.32 17.27 5.85
N ASP A 176 4.66 16.96 6.94
CA ASP A 176 3.46 16.10 7.01
C ASP A 176 2.19 16.96 6.85
N MET A 177 1.81 17.23 5.60
CA MET A 177 0.63 18.04 5.28
C MET A 177 -0.68 17.24 5.41
N LEU A 178 -0.64 15.94 5.21
CA LEU A 178 -1.84 15.12 4.96
C LEU A 178 -2.29 14.28 6.16
N GLY A 179 -1.50 14.22 7.23
CA GLY A 179 -1.89 13.58 8.50
C GLY A 179 -2.38 12.14 8.34
N GLY A 180 -1.75 11.35 7.43
CA GLY A 180 -2.15 9.96 7.13
C GLY A 180 -3.09 9.78 5.93
N ARG A 181 -3.59 10.85 5.30
CA ARG A 181 -4.41 10.79 4.07
C ARG A 181 -3.57 10.91 2.81
N TYR A 182 -2.44 10.24 2.78
CA TYR A 182 -1.44 10.39 1.72
C TYR A 182 -1.87 9.86 0.34
N SER A 183 -2.96 9.08 0.23
CA SER A 183 -3.57 8.75 -1.06
C SER A 183 -3.96 9.99 -1.87
N ILE A 184 -4.33 11.10 -1.20
CA ILE A 184 -4.58 12.39 -1.86
C ILE A 184 -3.32 12.84 -2.63
N ALA A 185 -2.12 12.74 -2.03
CA ALA A 185 -0.88 13.10 -2.71
C ALA A 185 -0.50 12.09 -3.81
N THR A 186 -0.53 10.80 -3.49
CA THR A 186 -0.07 9.77 -4.43
C THR A 186 -0.91 9.70 -5.68
N ASN A 187 -2.22 9.95 -5.59
CA ASN A 187 -3.12 9.91 -6.73
C ASN A 187 -3.20 11.23 -7.53
N ASN A 188 -2.79 12.36 -6.94
CA ASN A 188 -2.97 13.68 -7.56
C ASN A 188 -1.68 14.41 -7.93
N ILE A 189 -0.53 14.09 -7.29
CA ILE A 189 0.76 14.64 -7.73
C ILE A 189 1.18 13.97 -9.03
N HIS A 190 1.38 14.77 -10.07
CA HIS A 190 1.81 14.26 -11.36
C HIS A 190 3.27 13.77 -11.28
N GLN A 191 3.58 12.61 -11.86
CA GLN A 191 4.91 12.01 -11.78
C GLN A 191 6.02 12.93 -12.34
N LYS A 192 5.70 13.81 -13.31
CA LYS A 192 6.65 14.79 -13.87
C LYS A 192 7.12 15.82 -12.86
N ASP A 193 6.36 16.09 -11.80
CA ASP A 193 6.71 17.07 -10.76
C ASP A 193 7.61 16.48 -9.67
N VAL A 194 7.72 15.15 -9.60
CA VAL A 194 8.50 14.43 -8.60
C VAL A 194 9.90 14.13 -9.13
N GLY A 195 10.92 14.47 -8.35
CA GLY A 195 12.33 14.16 -8.63
C GLY A 195 12.74 12.81 -8.07
N SER A 196 12.49 12.58 -6.77
CA SER A 196 12.81 11.34 -6.09
C SER A 196 11.84 11.01 -4.97
N VAL A 197 11.77 9.72 -4.65
CA VAL A 197 11.07 9.18 -3.48
C VAL A 197 12.11 8.65 -2.51
N GLU A 198 12.16 9.21 -1.32
CA GLU A 198 13.05 8.79 -0.25
C GLU A 198 12.29 7.88 0.72
N VAL A 199 12.81 6.68 0.96
CA VAL A 199 12.29 5.73 1.96
C VAL A 199 13.26 5.70 3.13
N MET A 200 12.81 6.18 4.27
CA MET A 200 13.52 6.10 5.55
C MET A 200 13.10 4.81 6.26
N THR A 201 13.99 3.82 6.32
CA THR A 201 13.62 2.44 6.71
C THR A 201 13.43 2.23 8.21
N ASN A 202 13.96 3.12 9.04
CA ASN A 202 13.88 3.09 10.50
C ASN A 202 13.53 4.50 10.99
N HIS A 203 12.33 4.96 10.64
CA HIS A 203 11.97 6.36 10.86
C HIS A 203 11.37 6.61 12.24
N GLN A 204 11.99 7.50 13.01
CA GLN A 204 11.42 8.07 14.24
C GLN A 204 10.83 9.45 13.93
N PRO A 205 9.49 9.60 13.94
CA PRO A 205 8.85 10.87 13.54
C PRO A 205 9.05 12.00 14.53
N ILE A 206 9.37 11.70 15.80
CA ILE A 206 9.57 12.70 16.87
C ILE A 206 11.07 12.95 17.05
N LYS A 207 11.55 14.13 16.68
CA LYS A 207 12.98 14.50 16.77
C LYS A 207 13.58 14.33 18.15
N ALA A 208 12.80 14.65 19.18
CA ALA A 208 13.23 14.47 20.55
C ALA A 208 13.52 13.02 20.98
N LEU A 209 13.04 12.03 20.19
CA LEU A 209 13.25 10.58 20.41
C LEU A 209 14.24 9.95 19.43
N GLU A 210 14.75 10.69 18.44
CA GLU A 210 15.53 10.16 17.30
C GLU A 210 16.73 9.30 17.74
N ASP A 211 17.46 9.67 18.81
CA ASP A 211 18.59 8.91 19.35
C ASP A 211 18.24 8.02 20.55
N MET A 212 16.98 7.98 20.92
CA MET A 212 16.53 7.39 22.18
C MET A 212 15.65 6.17 22.02
N SER A 213 14.75 6.17 21.04
CA SER A 213 13.89 5.03 20.77
C SER A 213 14.12 4.51 19.36
N PHE A 214 14.14 3.20 19.23
CA PHE A 214 14.32 2.54 17.95
C PHE A 214 12.95 2.37 17.26
N SER A 215 12.86 2.81 16.01
CA SER A 215 11.71 2.52 15.14
C SER A 215 12.15 1.55 14.05
N GLN A 216 11.29 0.59 13.72
CA GLN A 216 11.46 -0.31 12.57
C GLN A 216 10.51 0.04 11.41
N ASP A 217 9.74 1.12 11.55
CA ASP A 217 8.70 1.46 10.60
C ASP A 217 9.26 2.38 9.53
N PRO A 218 8.93 2.12 8.26
CA PRO A 218 9.38 2.96 7.17
C PRO A 218 8.55 4.24 7.09
N ALA A 219 9.18 5.33 6.61
CA ALA A 219 8.48 6.53 6.19
C ALA A 219 8.87 6.91 4.76
N ILE A 220 8.02 7.67 4.09
CA ILE A 220 8.26 8.17 2.74
C ILE A 220 8.36 9.69 2.74
N ASN A 221 9.33 10.21 2.00
CA ASN A 221 9.45 11.64 1.72
C ASN A 221 9.53 11.88 0.21
N ILE A 222 8.62 12.67 -0.30
CA ILE A 222 8.55 13.04 -1.72
C ILE A 222 9.37 14.30 -1.92
N LYS A 223 10.39 14.22 -2.79
CA LYS A 223 11.19 15.32 -3.25
C LYS A 223 10.71 15.80 -4.61
N LEU A 224 10.26 17.03 -4.68
CA LEU A 224 9.78 17.66 -5.90
C LEU A 224 10.94 18.18 -6.75
N LYS A 225 10.73 18.27 -8.06
CA LYS A 225 11.65 18.97 -8.95
C LYS A 225 11.62 20.48 -8.66
N GLU A 226 12.72 21.17 -8.92
CA GLU A 226 12.78 22.62 -8.73
C GLU A 226 11.74 23.39 -9.57
N SER A 227 11.35 22.83 -10.73
CA SER A 227 10.30 23.40 -11.58
C SER A 227 8.89 23.38 -10.94
N ALA A 228 8.64 22.46 -10.01
CA ALA A 228 7.36 22.34 -9.30
C ALA A 228 7.35 23.05 -7.94
N LYS A 229 8.52 23.49 -7.44
CA LYS A 229 8.61 24.20 -6.16
C LYS A 229 8.16 25.66 -6.28
N SER A 230 7.40 26.11 -5.29
CA SER A 230 6.92 27.51 -5.14
C SER A 230 6.01 28.02 -6.27
N ARG A 231 5.71 27.21 -7.26
CA ARG A 231 4.78 27.53 -8.35
C ARG A 231 3.42 26.89 -8.10
N LEU A 232 2.39 27.42 -8.73
CA LEU A 232 1.11 26.76 -8.85
C LEU A 232 1.25 25.72 -9.97
N VAL A 233 1.07 24.47 -9.62
CA VAL A 233 1.02 23.33 -10.55
C VAL A 233 -0.32 22.63 -10.38
N GLY A 234 -0.80 22.01 -11.43
CA GLY A 234 -2.08 21.36 -11.33
C GLY A 234 -2.42 20.46 -12.51
N THR A 235 -3.50 19.72 -12.33
CA THR A 235 -4.09 18.88 -13.37
C THR A 235 -5.56 19.19 -13.51
N LEU A 236 -6.05 19.12 -14.74
CA LEU A 236 -7.46 19.19 -15.07
C LEU A 236 -7.80 18.04 -15.99
N LYS A 237 -8.85 17.28 -15.67
CA LYS A 237 -9.41 16.23 -16.52
C LYS A 237 -10.90 16.42 -16.64
N ALA A 238 -11.42 16.34 -17.86
CA ALA A 238 -12.85 16.34 -18.13
C ALA A 238 -13.14 15.32 -19.23
N GLY A 239 -14.16 14.50 -19.01
CA GLY A 239 -14.54 13.46 -19.96
C GLY A 239 -16.05 13.22 -19.99
N GLY A 240 -16.53 12.78 -21.16
CA GLY A 240 -17.92 12.38 -21.38
C GLY A 240 -17.99 11.17 -22.30
N GLY A 241 -19.05 10.37 -22.13
CA GLY A 241 -19.14 9.14 -22.90
C GLY A 241 -20.49 8.45 -22.81
N MET A 242 -20.51 7.23 -23.29
CA MET A 242 -21.71 6.41 -23.41
C MET A 242 -21.45 5.04 -22.74
N GLU A 243 -22.37 4.60 -21.91
CA GLU A 243 -22.43 3.23 -21.39
C GLU A 243 -23.67 2.53 -21.94
N GLN A 244 -23.49 1.33 -22.45
CA GLN A 244 -24.57 0.49 -22.94
C GLN A 244 -25.31 -0.14 -21.76
N LYS A 245 -26.56 0.24 -21.49
CA LYS A 245 -27.42 -0.40 -20.52
C LYS A 245 -28.02 -1.70 -21.07
N LYS A 246 -28.46 -2.58 -20.13
CA LYS A 246 -29.11 -3.86 -20.52
C LYS A 246 -30.42 -3.54 -21.30
N GLY A 247 -30.57 -4.13 -22.50
CA GLY A 247 -31.73 -3.91 -23.36
C GLY A 247 -31.76 -2.60 -24.14
N GLU A 248 -30.80 -1.68 -23.91
CA GLU A 248 -30.75 -0.40 -24.65
C GLU A 248 -29.73 -0.45 -25.80
N LYS A 249 -30.03 0.29 -26.88
CA LYS A 249 -29.05 0.53 -27.96
C LYS A 249 -27.98 1.52 -27.46
N PHE A 250 -26.75 1.33 -27.91
CA PHE A 250 -25.65 2.25 -27.67
C PHE A 250 -25.94 3.61 -28.36
N GLY A 251 -25.79 4.76 -27.65
CA GLY A 251 -25.96 6.04 -28.36
C GLY A 251 -26.34 7.28 -27.56
N LYS A 252 -26.58 7.17 -26.22
CA LYS A 252 -26.85 8.37 -25.40
C LYS A 252 -25.65 8.67 -24.47
N LEU A 253 -25.24 9.95 -24.39
CA LEU A 253 -24.26 10.41 -23.40
C LEU A 253 -24.85 10.25 -22.00
N ASN A 254 -24.29 9.37 -21.20
CA ASN A 254 -24.80 9.02 -19.88
C ASN A 254 -23.69 8.80 -18.84
N VAL A 255 -22.41 8.92 -19.22
CA VAL A 255 -21.29 8.82 -18.30
C VAL A 255 -20.39 10.05 -18.42
N TRP A 256 -19.79 10.45 -17.28
CA TRP A 256 -18.85 11.57 -17.20
C TRP A 256 -17.75 11.30 -16.16
N GLU A 257 -16.64 12.00 -16.33
CA GLU A 257 -15.60 12.16 -15.32
C GLU A 257 -15.07 13.61 -15.32
N GLY A 258 -14.71 14.10 -14.15
CA GLY A 258 -14.08 15.40 -13.96
C GLY A 258 -13.13 15.35 -12.79
N GLU A 259 -11.90 15.79 -12.99
CA GLU A 259 -10.88 15.86 -11.94
C GLU A 259 -10.14 17.19 -12.05
N MET A 260 -9.91 17.83 -10.93
CA MET A 260 -9.09 19.01 -10.82
C MET A 260 -8.21 18.87 -9.59
N SER A 261 -6.92 19.11 -9.74
CA SER A 261 -6.01 19.26 -8.61
C SER A 261 -5.20 20.54 -8.76
N LEU A 262 -5.07 21.30 -7.67
CA LEU A 262 -4.29 22.52 -7.59
C LEU A 262 -3.33 22.41 -6.43
N MET A 263 -2.05 22.58 -6.70
CA MET A 263 -0.97 22.37 -5.75
C MET A 263 0.01 23.54 -5.75
N ARG A 264 0.49 23.88 -4.57
CA ARG A 264 1.59 24.81 -4.37
C ARG A 264 2.44 24.37 -3.20
N PHE A 265 3.73 24.16 -3.40
CA PHE A 265 4.67 23.74 -2.38
C PHE A 265 5.75 24.78 -2.17
N ALA A 266 5.45 25.80 -1.36
CA ALA A 266 6.37 26.87 -1.01
C ALA A 266 6.94 26.64 0.41
N LYS A 267 8.10 27.27 0.72
CA LYS A 267 8.79 27.09 2.02
C LYS A 267 7.94 27.45 3.26
N LYS A 268 7.02 28.42 3.14
CA LYS A 268 6.19 28.90 4.26
C LYS A 268 4.77 28.34 4.23
N ALA A 269 4.31 27.83 3.10
CA ALA A 269 2.97 27.29 2.95
C ALA A 269 2.93 26.26 1.84
N GLN A 270 2.20 25.18 2.08
CA GLN A 270 1.91 24.15 1.09
C GLN A 270 0.39 23.99 0.96
N SER A 271 -0.10 23.74 -0.23
CA SER A 271 -1.50 23.44 -0.49
C SER A 271 -1.63 22.35 -1.54
N LEU A 272 -2.60 21.45 -1.35
CA LEU A 272 -3.02 20.43 -2.31
C LEU A 272 -4.53 20.30 -2.20
N ASN A 273 -5.24 20.86 -3.16
CA ASN A 273 -6.70 20.90 -3.17
C ASN A 273 -7.21 20.15 -4.40
N THR A 274 -8.21 19.29 -4.21
CA THR A 274 -8.72 18.45 -5.31
C THR A 274 -10.24 18.50 -5.38
N PHE A 275 -10.75 18.36 -6.58
CA PHE A 275 -12.15 18.09 -6.86
C PHE A 275 -12.24 16.93 -7.84
N LYS A 276 -13.02 15.90 -7.50
CA LYS A 276 -13.28 14.75 -8.37
C LYS A 276 -14.76 14.47 -8.46
N SER A 277 -15.22 14.20 -9.66
CA SER A 277 -16.62 13.89 -9.94
C SER A 277 -16.69 12.84 -11.03
N ASN A 278 -17.41 11.75 -10.80
CA ASN A 278 -17.60 10.73 -11.83
C ASN A 278 -18.83 9.87 -11.60
N ASN A 279 -19.28 9.22 -12.70
CA ASN A 279 -20.25 8.13 -12.68
C ASN A 279 -19.78 6.91 -13.50
N ILE A 280 -18.45 6.80 -13.70
CA ILE A 280 -17.83 5.73 -14.50
C ILE A 280 -17.42 4.49 -13.70
N GLY A 281 -17.82 4.42 -12.42
CA GLY A 281 -17.47 3.31 -11.53
C GLY A 281 -16.17 3.49 -10.74
N THR A 282 -15.40 4.55 -10.98
CA THR A 282 -14.18 4.82 -10.23
C THR A 282 -14.51 5.25 -8.81
N ASP A 283 -14.00 4.51 -7.82
CA ASP A 283 -14.11 4.90 -6.42
C ASP A 283 -13.06 5.94 -6.05
N VAL A 284 -13.49 7.18 -5.84
CA VAL A 284 -12.66 8.29 -5.37
C VAL A 284 -12.95 8.66 -3.91
N THR A 285 -13.90 7.98 -3.26
CA THR A 285 -14.30 8.28 -1.87
C THR A 285 -13.21 7.90 -0.87
N GLY A 286 -12.41 6.89 -1.20
CA GLY A 286 -11.32 6.39 -0.36
C GLY A 286 -10.13 7.34 -0.23
N GLU A 287 -9.98 8.35 -1.10
CA GLU A 287 -8.84 9.29 -1.05
C GLU A 287 -8.78 10.09 0.28
N GLY A 288 -9.92 10.36 0.89
CA GLY A 288 -10.01 11.04 2.19
C GLY A 288 -9.80 10.14 3.42
N ASN A 289 -9.57 8.84 3.26
CA ASN A 289 -9.43 7.93 4.38
C ASN A 289 -8.03 8.01 5.01
N LEU A 290 -7.98 7.83 6.33
CA LEU A 290 -6.72 7.61 7.05
C LEU A 290 -6.17 6.23 6.68
N LEU A 291 -4.94 6.17 6.18
CA LEU A 291 -4.28 4.94 5.74
C LEU A 291 -3.28 4.39 6.78
N PHE A 292 -2.95 5.19 7.79
CA PHE A 292 -2.30 4.70 9.01
C PHE A 292 -2.90 5.40 10.23
N SER A 293 -3.04 4.67 11.32
CA SER A 293 -3.35 5.23 12.64
C SER A 293 -2.07 5.21 13.48
N ASP A 294 -1.85 6.28 14.21
CA ASP A 294 -0.67 6.46 15.07
C ASP A 294 -0.84 5.69 16.41
N ASP A 295 -1.22 4.41 16.34
CA ASP A 295 -1.44 3.57 17.51
C ASP A 295 -0.18 2.80 17.93
N GLY A 296 0.96 3.48 17.92
CA GLY A 296 2.24 2.90 18.36
C GLY A 296 2.30 2.39 19.80
N THR A 297 1.20 2.42 20.55
CA THR A 297 1.22 2.10 21.99
C THR A 297 0.50 0.82 22.41
N GLY A 298 -0.13 0.09 21.51
CA GLY A 298 -0.55 -1.32 21.69
C GLY A 298 -1.48 -1.70 22.87
N VAL A 299 -1.71 -0.84 23.83
CA VAL A 299 -2.37 -1.18 25.09
C VAL A 299 -3.83 -0.70 25.15
N MET A 300 -4.11 0.45 24.59
CA MET A 300 -5.46 0.99 24.41
C MET A 300 -5.42 2.00 23.30
N GLY A 301 -6.21 1.79 22.26
CA GLY A 301 -6.26 2.68 21.11
C GLY A 301 -6.55 4.13 21.53
N ASN A 302 -5.87 5.07 20.90
CA ASN A 302 -6.17 6.49 21.01
C ASN A 302 -7.41 6.86 20.19
N SER A 303 -8.30 5.91 19.91
CA SER A 303 -9.54 6.13 19.16
C SER A 303 -10.64 5.22 19.66
N TYR A 304 -11.85 5.73 19.67
CA TYR A 304 -13.07 4.97 19.95
C TYR A 304 -14.09 5.28 18.86
N THR A 305 -14.88 4.29 18.49
CA THR A 305 -15.98 4.42 17.53
C THR A 305 -17.22 3.69 18.04
N LEU A 306 -18.38 4.30 17.89
CA LEU A 306 -19.64 3.63 18.16
C LEU A 306 -19.98 2.61 17.08
N LYS A 307 -20.50 1.46 17.50
CA LYS A 307 -20.97 0.38 16.62
C LYS A 307 -22.26 0.79 15.89
N ASP A 308 -22.39 0.30 14.68
CA ASP A 308 -23.62 0.34 13.93
C ASP A 308 -24.49 -0.85 14.35
N TYR A 309 -25.67 -0.57 14.82
CA TYR A 309 -26.63 -1.62 15.22
C TYR A 309 -27.56 -2.05 14.09
N VAL A 310 -27.66 -1.25 13.04
CA VAL A 310 -28.32 -1.58 11.77
C VAL A 310 -27.24 -1.90 10.77
N ASN A 311 -27.40 -2.95 9.99
CA ASN A 311 -26.42 -3.39 9.00
C ASN A 311 -27.09 -3.70 7.66
N VAL A 312 -27.71 -2.70 7.06
CA VAL A 312 -28.24 -2.78 5.69
C VAL A 312 -27.36 -1.93 4.81
N SER A 313 -26.66 -2.56 3.92
CA SER A 313 -25.78 -1.88 2.97
C SER A 313 -25.65 -2.73 1.71
N PRO A 314 -25.42 -2.11 0.53
CA PRO A 314 -25.09 -2.86 -0.67
C PRO A 314 -23.92 -3.79 -0.41
N ASP A 315 -23.98 -5.01 -0.93
CA ASP A 315 -22.91 -5.98 -0.85
C ASP A 315 -21.60 -5.42 -1.43
N GLN A 316 -20.49 -5.65 -0.71
CA GLN A 316 -19.15 -5.29 -1.17
C GLN A 316 -18.48 -6.50 -1.82
N LEU A 317 -17.87 -6.27 -2.96
CA LEU A 317 -17.11 -7.27 -3.70
C LEU A 317 -15.68 -7.36 -3.19
N THR A 318 -15.09 -8.56 -3.25
CA THR A 318 -13.74 -8.81 -2.79
C THR A 318 -12.75 -9.07 -3.94
N ASP A 319 -13.20 -9.67 -5.06
CA ASP A 319 -12.29 -10.30 -6.02
C ASP A 319 -12.25 -9.64 -7.41
N ILE A 320 -13.18 -8.74 -7.72
CA ILE A 320 -13.20 -7.97 -8.96
C ILE A 320 -13.09 -6.48 -8.63
N SER A 321 -12.49 -5.70 -9.53
CA SER A 321 -12.39 -4.25 -9.36
C SER A 321 -13.77 -3.60 -9.19
N ASP A 322 -13.94 -2.75 -8.18
CA ASP A 322 -15.17 -2.00 -7.91
C ASP A 322 -15.68 -1.28 -9.18
N SER A 323 -14.78 -0.76 -10.00
CA SER A 323 -15.11 -0.08 -11.24
C SER A 323 -15.93 -0.92 -12.23
N ARG A 324 -15.90 -2.25 -12.11
CA ARG A 324 -16.67 -3.17 -12.96
C ARG A 324 -18.13 -3.26 -12.59
N VAL A 325 -18.46 -3.02 -11.33
CA VAL A 325 -19.82 -3.22 -10.76
C VAL A 325 -20.44 -1.95 -10.23
N ARG A 326 -19.61 -1.02 -9.76
CA ARG A 326 -20.05 0.21 -9.09
C ARG A 326 -20.80 1.13 -10.05
N LYS A 327 -22.09 1.29 -9.86
CA LYS A 327 -22.95 2.27 -10.56
C LYS A 327 -23.11 3.48 -9.66
N ASN A 328 -22.18 4.41 -9.73
CA ASN A 328 -22.06 5.55 -8.83
C ASN A 328 -22.45 6.89 -9.46
N GLN A 329 -22.65 7.88 -8.58
CA GLN A 329 -22.56 9.32 -8.86
C GLN A 329 -21.79 9.90 -7.67
N THR A 330 -20.51 10.16 -7.86
CA THR A 330 -19.60 10.51 -6.78
C THR A 330 -19.04 11.89 -7.01
N HIS A 331 -19.00 12.71 -5.96
CA HIS A 331 -18.35 14.01 -5.91
C HIS A 331 -17.50 14.07 -4.64
N VAL A 332 -16.21 14.33 -4.79
CA VAL A 332 -15.28 14.47 -3.67
C VAL A 332 -14.54 15.79 -3.81
N PHE A 333 -14.51 16.54 -2.73
CA PHE A 333 -13.82 17.80 -2.62
C PHE A 333 -12.85 17.73 -1.45
N THR A 334 -11.56 18.06 -1.66
CA THR A 334 -10.55 18.09 -0.61
C THR A 334 -9.83 19.42 -0.56
N ILE A 335 -9.64 19.96 0.64
CA ILE A 335 -8.81 21.12 0.92
C ILE A 335 -7.74 20.71 1.92
N ASN A 336 -6.49 20.75 1.51
CA ASN A 336 -5.36 20.39 2.35
C ASN A 336 -4.34 21.52 2.30
N ASN A 337 -4.08 22.13 3.44
CA ASN A 337 -3.14 23.24 3.58
C ASN A 337 -2.22 23.00 4.76
N LEU A 338 -0.98 23.47 4.63
CA LEU A 338 0.01 23.51 5.70
C LEU A 338 0.67 24.89 5.71
N TRP A 339 0.78 25.47 6.88
CA TRP A 339 1.49 26.72 7.14
C TRP A 339 2.65 26.49 8.09
N VAL A 340 3.84 26.86 7.67
CA VAL A 340 5.05 26.81 8.49
C VAL A 340 5.07 28.09 9.35
N LEU A 341 4.72 27.96 10.63
CA LEU A 341 4.64 29.05 11.59
C LEU A 341 6.00 29.38 12.21
N GLY A 342 6.92 28.41 12.24
CA GLY A 342 8.25 28.57 12.80
C GLY A 342 9.21 27.49 12.31
N LYS A 343 10.45 27.48 12.80
CA LYS A 343 11.49 26.54 12.38
C LYS A 343 11.08 25.07 12.53
N ASN A 344 10.27 24.77 13.54
CA ASN A 344 9.82 23.41 13.88
C ASN A 344 8.31 23.33 14.09
N THR A 345 7.55 24.36 13.72
CA THR A 345 6.12 24.47 14.03
C THR A 345 5.32 24.65 12.76
N ASP A 346 4.42 23.70 12.51
CA ASP A 346 3.54 23.66 11.37
C ASP A 346 2.08 23.61 11.86
N LEU A 347 1.20 24.30 11.14
CA LEU A 347 -0.26 24.16 11.25
C LEU A 347 -0.77 23.53 9.95
N SER A 348 -1.47 22.41 10.04
CA SER A 348 -2.11 21.79 8.88
C SER A 348 -3.62 21.75 9.04
N SER A 349 -4.33 21.84 7.91
CA SER A 349 -5.77 21.63 7.84
C SER A 349 -6.09 20.68 6.72
N GLN A 350 -6.95 19.69 6.98
CA GLN A 350 -7.50 18.78 5.99
C GLN A 350 -9.03 18.80 6.10
N ILE A 351 -9.71 19.13 5.01
CA ILE A 351 -11.16 19.10 4.90
C ILE A 351 -11.51 18.25 3.72
N VAL A 352 -12.33 17.23 3.93
CA VAL A 352 -12.80 16.30 2.89
C VAL A 352 -14.32 16.27 2.94
N TYR A 353 -14.97 16.62 1.84
CA TYR A 353 -16.39 16.41 1.65
C TYR A 353 -16.63 15.39 0.55
N THR A 354 -17.44 14.41 0.85
CA THR A 354 -17.83 13.35 -0.08
C THR A 354 -19.35 13.32 -0.22
N HIS A 355 -19.81 13.33 -1.45
CA HIS A 355 -21.18 12.96 -1.82
C HIS A 355 -21.11 11.74 -2.72
N ASP A 356 -21.70 10.63 -2.31
CA ASP A 356 -21.73 9.40 -3.09
C ASP A 356 -23.16 8.85 -3.17
N ARG A 357 -23.57 8.49 -4.37
CA ARG A 357 -24.82 7.78 -4.64
C ARG A 357 -24.46 6.50 -5.37
N LEU A 358 -24.81 5.37 -4.77
CA LEU A 358 -24.49 4.05 -5.29
C LEU A 358 -25.78 3.29 -5.60
N LEU A 359 -25.80 2.63 -6.75
CA LEU A 359 -26.81 1.64 -7.12
C LEU A 359 -26.11 0.28 -7.18
N SER A 360 -26.69 -0.72 -6.52
CA SER A 360 -26.22 -2.10 -6.53
C SER A 360 -27.35 -3.04 -6.95
N SER A 361 -26.99 -4.12 -7.60
CA SER A 361 -27.90 -5.24 -7.89
C SER A 361 -27.12 -6.53 -7.80
N SER A 362 -27.54 -7.41 -6.92
CA SER A 362 -26.91 -8.71 -6.66
C SER A 362 -27.96 -9.80 -6.52
N PHE A 363 -27.57 -11.03 -6.85
CA PHE A 363 -28.31 -12.23 -6.59
C PHE A 363 -27.48 -13.11 -5.65
N SER A 364 -28.12 -13.63 -4.59
CA SER A 364 -27.48 -14.57 -3.68
C SER A 364 -28.30 -15.83 -3.47
N ASN A 365 -27.61 -16.94 -3.26
CA ASN A 365 -28.19 -18.22 -2.82
C ASN A 365 -27.36 -18.71 -1.65
N THR A 366 -27.93 -18.59 -0.45
CA THR A 366 -27.29 -18.95 0.81
C THR A 366 -27.83 -20.27 1.33
N GLN A 367 -26.93 -21.17 1.69
CA GLN A 367 -27.21 -22.46 2.31
C GLN A 367 -26.70 -22.41 3.75
N TYR A 368 -27.59 -22.63 4.70
CA TYR A 368 -27.27 -22.77 6.12
C TYR A 368 -27.25 -24.26 6.47
N PHE A 369 -26.09 -24.79 6.81
CA PHE A 369 -25.94 -26.19 7.19
C PHE A 369 -26.30 -26.38 8.65
N LEU A 370 -27.41 -27.08 8.91
CA LEU A 370 -27.83 -27.53 10.23
C LEU A 370 -27.48 -29.01 10.41
N ASN A 371 -27.53 -29.51 11.63
CA ASN A 371 -27.19 -30.91 11.90
C ASN A 371 -28.03 -31.90 11.10
N ASP A 372 -29.34 -31.63 10.96
CA ASP A 372 -30.31 -32.58 10.36
C ASP A 372 -30.94 -32.04 9.07
N SER A 373 -30.60 -30.79 8.64
CA SER A 373 -31.25 -30.16 7.49
C SER A 373 -30.37 -29.05 6.90
N THR A 374 -30.76 -28.56 5.72
CA THR A 374 -30.16 -27.36 5.13
C THR A 374 -31.27 -26.37 4.82
N ILE A 375 -31.09 -25.12 5.28
CA ILE A 375 -31.98 -24.00 4.93
C ILE A 375 -31.41 -23.33 3.69
N TYR A 376 -32.26 -23.09 2.71
CA TYR A 376 -31.93 -22.35 1.49
C TYR A 376 -32.58 -20.97 1.55
N ASP A 377 -31.81 -19.98 1.23
CA ASP A 377 -32.25 -18.58 1.17
C ASP A 377 -31.78 -17.96 -0.15
N VAL A 378 -32.74 -17.54 -0.96
CA VAL A 378 -32.51 -16.94 -2.28
C VAL A 378 -32.95 -15.49 -2.26
N GLU A 379 -32.08 -14.59 -2.64
CA GLU A 379 -32.32 -13.14 -2.66
C GLU A 379 -31.90 -12.54 -3.99
N ASP A 380 -32.79 -11.76 -4.60
CA ASP A 380 -32.49 -10.79 -5.67
C ASP A 380 -32.59 -9.39 -5.07
N GLU A 381 -31.45 -8.78 -4.83
CA GLU A 381 -31.31 -7.52 -4.12
C GLU A 381 -31.09 -6.36 -5.07
N GLN A 382 -31.82 -5.28 -4.85
CA GLN A 382 -31.63 -3.99 -5.50
C GLN A 382 -31.50 -2.89 -4.45
N ALA A 383 -30.34 -2.27 -4.36
CA ALA A 383 -30.04 -1.28 -3.35
C ALA A 383 -29.70 0.09 -3.95
N LYS A 384 -30.18 1.13 -3.27
CA LYS A 384 -29.81 2.55 -3.51
C LYS A 384 -29.24 3.11 -2.23
N GLN A 385 -27.97 3.51 -2.24
CA GLN A 385 -27.34 4.18 -1.12
C GLN A 385 -27.04 5.63 -1.49
N LYS A 386 -27.23 6.53 -0.55
CA LYS A 386 -26.81 7.93 -0.62
C LYS A 386 -25.99 8.24 0.63
N GLN A 387 -24.75 8.63 0.43
CA GLN A 387 -23.84 8.97 1.51
C GLN A 387 -23.32 10.40 1.33
N ASN A 388 -23.43 11.21 2.39
CA ASN A 388 -22.69 12.46 2.53
C ASN A 388 -21.76 12.32 3.72
N ARG A 389 -20.52 12.76 3.59
CA ARG A 389 -19.56 12.76 4.69
C ARG A 389 -18.69 14.01 4.64
N LEU A 390 -18.53 14.65 5.79
CA LEU A 390 -17.63 15.77 6.01
C LEU A 390 -16.61 15.37 7.09
N VAL A 391 -15.35 15.39 6.73
CA VAL A 391 -14.23 15.22 7.67
C VAL A 391 -13.43 16.50 7.69
N ALA A 392 -13.15 17.01 8.87
CA ALA A 392 -12.31 18.19 9.05
C ALA A 392 -11.31 17.96 10.18
N ASP A 393 -10.01 18.09 9.87
CA ASP A 393 -8.91 17.97 10.82
C ASP A 393 -8.08 19.24 10.79
N PHE A 394 -7.74 19.74 11.99
CA PHE A 394 -6.79 20.85 12.19
C PHE A 394 -5.70 20.35 13.14
N THR A 395 -4.45 20.36 12.68
CA THR A 395 -3.33 19.83 13.46
C THR A 395 -2.24 20.90 13.60
N LEU A 396 -1.95 21.29 14.84
CA LEU A 396 -0.79 22.08 15.18
C LEU A 396 0.32 21.14 15.66
N THR A 397 1.48 21.17 15.02
CA THR A 397 2.62 20.33 15.40
C THR A 397 3.86 21.20 15.59
N SER A 398 4.53 21.04 16.73
CA SER A 398 5.85 21.62 17.00
C SER A 398 6.83 20.48 17.33
N ASN A 399 7.79 20.20 16.41
CA ASN A 399 8.69 19.05 16.49
C ASN A 399 10.14 19.48 16.67
N GLY A 400 10.51 19.82 17.90
CA GLY A 400 11.86 20.25 18.28
C GLY A 400 12.71 19.11 18.85
N GLU A 401 14.00 19.35 19.03
CA GLU A 401 14.97 18.38 19.56
C GLU A 401 14.73 18.04 21.04
N LYS A 402 14.13 18.97 21.81
CA LYS A 402 13.88 18.79 23.26
C LYS A 402 12.41 18.70 23.62
N ALA A 403 11.53 19.17 22.75
CA ALA A 403 10.11 19.19 23.00
C ALA A 403 9.33 18.89 21.72
N TYR A 404 8.27 18.12 21.87
CA TYR A 404 7.28 17.84 20.85
C TYR A 404 5.91 18.20 21.39
N VAL A 405 5.13 18.90 20.58
CA VAL A 405 3.74 19.26 20.85
C VAL A 405 2.94 18.97 19.61
N ALA A 406 1.88 18.19 19.72
CA ALA A 406 0.89 18.03 18.66
C ALA A 406 -0.51 18.13 19.24
N ASN A 407 -1.35 18.97 18.63
CA ASN A 407 -2.77 19.04 18.96
C ASN A 407 -3.59 18.90 17.69
N GLN A 408 -4.51 17.95 17.67
CA GLN A 408 -5.39 17.67 16.55
C GLN A 408 -6.85 17.77 16.97
N LEU A 409 -7.57 18.72 16.41
CA LEU A 409 -9.02 18.82 16.48
C LEU A 409 -9.62 18.16 15.24
N SER A 410 -10.57 17.24 15.44
CA SER A 410 -11.18 16.46 14.36
C SER A 410 -12.69 16.43 14.47
N ALA A 411 -13.39 16.58 13.34
CA ALA A 411 -14.81 16.35 13.18
C ALA A 411 -15.06 15.37 12.03
N ASP A 412 -15.86 14.32 12.25
CA ASP A 412 -16.30 13.35 11.25
C ASP A 412 -17.81 13.22 11.32
N LEU A 413 -18.48 13.74 10.31
CA LEU A 413 -19.93 13.84 10.22
C LEU A 413 -20.37 13.09 8.97
N ALA A 414 -21.20 12.07 9.13
CA ALA A 414 -21.70 11.26 8.02
C ALA A 414 -23.22 11.12 8.08
N TRP A 415 -23.84 11.13 6.91
CA TRP A 415 -25.26 10.86 6.70
C TRP A 415 -25.35 9.77 5.63
N ASN A 416 -25.91 8.63 5.98
CA ASN A 416 -26.02 7.47 5.11
C ASN A 416 -27.46 6.99 5.07
N ASP A 417 -28.08 7.06 3.90
CA ASP A 417 -29.44 6.59 3.62
C ASP A 417 -29.35 5.39 2.66
N VAL A 418 -30.03 4.30 2.98
CA VAL A 418 -30.11 3.10 2.13
C VAL A 418 -31.58 2.73 1.92
N MET A 419 -31.94 2.46 0.69
CA MET A 419 -33.20 1.81 0.29
C MET A 419 -32.83 0.51 -0.41
N MET A 420 -33.43 -0.60 0.01
CA MET A 420 -33.13 -1.93 -0.49
C MET A 420 -34.43 -2.71 -0.72
N ASP A 421 -34.61 -3.19 -1.93
CA ASP A 421 -35.68 -4.09 -2.34
C ASP A 421 -35.11 -5.49 -2.45
N ILE A 422 -35.69 -6.46 -1.75
CA ILE A 422 -35.34 -7.89 -1.82
C ILE A 422 -36.54 -8.65 -2.37
N ALA A 423 -36.29 -9.41 -3.45
CA ALA A 423 -37.19 -10.42 -3.96
C ALA A 423 -36.59 -11.82 -3.73
N GLY A 424 -37.43 -12.86 -3.58
CA GLY A 424 -36.96 -14.23 -3.37
C GLY A 424 -37.63 -14.91 -2.21
N SER A 425 -36.86 -15.54 -1.30
CA SER A 425 -37.41 -16.35 -0.19
C SER A 425 -38.23 -15.52 0.79
N TYR A 426 -37.83 -14.28 1.06
CA TYR A 426 -38.48 -13.36 1.99
C TYR A 426 -38.59 -11.96 1.39
N PRO A 427 -39.60 -11.71 0.49
CA PRO A 427 -39.72 -10.43 -0.19
C PRO A 427 -40.00 -9.28 0.78
N ASN A 428 -39.19 -8.19 0.66
CA ASN A 428 -39.33 -7.04 1.56
C ASN A 428 -38.72 -5.79 0.95
N HIS A 429 -39.13 -4.62 1.50
CA HIS A 429 -38.53 -3.32 1.25
C HIS A 429 -37.92 -2.78 2.55
N GLN A 430 -36.66 -2.41 2.51
CA GLN A 430 -35.94 -1.85 3.66
C GLN A 430 -35.56 -0.40 3.39
N GLN A 431 -35.82 0.46 4.38
CA GLN A 431 -35.37 1.85 4.39
C GLN A 431 -34.56 2.11 5.66
N VAL A 432 -33.33 2.58 5.49
CA VAL A 432 -32.39 2.79 6.58
C VAL A 432 -31.83 4.20 6.54
N ASN A 433 -31.79 4.83 7.72
CA ASN A 433 -31.11 6.10 7.93
C ASN A 433 -30.06 5.91 9.04
N MET A 434 -28.77 6.16 8.73
CA MET A 434 -27.63 5.91 9.62
C MET A 434 -26.70 7.12 9.73
N PRO A 435 -27.11 8.25 10.29
CA PRO A 435 -26.19 9.34 10.55
C PRO A 435 -25.19 8.99 11.68
N LYS A 436 -23.99 9.54 11.58
CA LYS A 436 -22.90 9.36 12.52
C LYS A 436 -22.21 10.70 12.74
N TYR A 437 -22.04 11.08 13.99
CA TYR A 437 -21.42 12.33 14.37
C TYR A 437 -20.31 12.07 15.37
N LYS A 438 -19.11 12.52 15.10
CA LYS A 438 -17.96 12.41 15.98
C LYS A 438 -17.17 13.72 15.95
N VAL A 439 -16.88 14.23 17.16
CA VAL A 439 -15.92 15.32 17.37
C VAL A 439 -14.89 14.82 18.36
N SER A 440 -13.61 15.06 18.08
CA SER A 440 -12.53 14.64 18.97
C SER A 440 -11.37 15.64 18.99
N ASP A 441 -10.69 15.67 20.14
CA ASP A 441 -9.46 16.42 20.37
C ASP A 441 -8.36 15.46 20.84
N LYS A 442 -7.15 15.55 20.25
CA LYS A 442 -5.97 14.79 20.62
C LYS A 442 -4.82 15.76 20.89
N LEU A 443 -4.30 15.72 22.11
CA LEU A 443 -3.12 16.49 22.51
C LEU A 443 -1.98 15.54 22.89
N GLU A 444 -0.81 15.74 22.34
CA GLU A 444 0.42 15.00 22.62
C GLU A 444 1.52 15.99 23.00
N LEU A 445 2.08 15.79 24.17
CA LEU A 445 3.20 16.57 24.69
C LEU A 445 4.34 15.62 25.02
N LEU A 446 5.55 15.97 24.60
CA LEU A 446 6.77 15.27 25.00
C LEU A 446 7.84 16.31 25.33
N HIS A 447 8.50 16.12 26.46
CA HIS A 447 9.67 16.90 26.87
C HIS A 447 10.85 15.97 27.16
N ARG A 448 11.99 16.29 26.59
CA ARG A 448 13.28 15.60 26.78
C ARG A 448 14.20 16.44 27.66
N SER A 449 14.66 15.85 28.75
CA SER A 449 15.68 16.43 29.63
C SER A 449 16.85 15.49 29.77
N SER A 450 17.94 15.73 29.04
CA SER A 450 19.13 14.86 28.99
C SER A 450 18.76 13.41 28.70
N LYS A 451 18.83 12.50 29.67
CA LYS A 451 18.52 11.05 29.56
C LYS A 451 17.10 10.69 29.97
N ARG A 452 16.22 11.69 30.16
CA ARG A 452 14.82 11.46 30.58
C ARG A 452 13.84 12.01 29.55
N THR A 453 12.71 11.33 29.42
CA THR A 453 11.56 11.84 28.64
C THR A 453 10.33 11.84 29.51
N TYR A 454 9.53 12.87 29.33
CA TYR A 454 8.22 13.03 29.97
C TYR A 454 7.21 13.18 28.86
N THR A 455 6.15 12.37 28.88
CA THR A 455 5.05 12.51 27.94
C THR A 455 3.76 12.82 28.68
N PHE A 456 2.88 13.58 28.05
CA PHE A 456 1.49 13.72 28.46
C PHE A 456 0.65 13.67 27.19
N ASN A 457 -0.30 12.73 27.14
CA ASN A 457 -1.17 12.54 25.99
C ASN A 457 -2.61 12.50 26.50
N THR A 458 -3.51 13.17 25.78
CA THR A 458 -4.94 13.05 26.02
C THR A 458 -5.70 12.98 24.70
N TYR A 459 -6.70 12.13 24.67
CA TYR A 459 -7.66 12.02 23.57
C TYR A 459 -9.07 12.06 24.13
N ASN A 460 -9.87 12.97 23.63
CA ASN A 460 -11.26 13.13 24.03
C ASN A 460 -12.16 13.06 22.79
N ALA A 461 -13.25 12.31 22.88
CA ALA A 461 -14.19 12.20 21.77
C ALA A 461 -15.63 12.12 22.27
N TYR A 462 -16.52 12.81 21.56
CA TYR A 462 -17.96 12.68 21.72
C TYR A 462 -18.59 12.18 20.42
N MET A 463 -19.44 11.19 20.53
CA MET A 463 -20.04 10.50 19.39
C MET A 463 -21.51 10.27 19.60
N VAL A 464 -22.30 10.37 18.50
CA VAL A 464 -23.72 10.05 18.51
C VAL A 464 -24.10 9.37 17.18
N ASN A 465 -24.71 8.18 17.27
CA ASN A 465 -25.22 7.42 16.13
C ASN A 465 -26.74 7.20 16.31
N PRO A 466 -27.62 8.07 15.77
CA PRO A 466 -29.04 7.84 15.72
C PRO A 466 -29.41 7.10 14.44
N HIS A 467 -29.78 5.82 14.55
CA HIS A 467 -30.11 4.96 13.41
C HIS A 467 -31.59 4.60 13.42
N SER A 468 -32.15 4.40 12.24
CA SER A 468 -33.47 3.81 12.05
C SER A 468 -33.49 2.83 10.89
N LEU A 469 -34.34 1.80 11.02
CA LEU A 469 -34.61 0.80 10.00
C LEU A 469 -36.11 0.60 9.91
N SER A 470 -36.70 0.72 8.73
CA SER A 470 -38.07 0.26 8.42
C SER A 470 -37.97 -0.94 7.47
N VAL A 471 -38.72 -1.97 7.75
CA VAL A 471 -38.85 -3.19 6.93
C VAL A 471 -40.32 -3.42 6.63
N ASP A 472 -40.69 -3.25 5.37
CA ASP A 472 -42.01 -3.50 4.86
C ASP A 472 -42.07 -4.84 4.11
N ASN A 473 -42.83 -5.78 4.61
CA ASN A 473 -43.19 -6.99 3.86
C ASN A 473 -44.70 -6.92 3.50
N SER A 474 -45.21 -7.85 2.74
CA SER A 474 -46.62 -7.86 2.30
C SER A 474 -47.65 -7.97 3.44
N GLN A 475 -47.24 -8.27 4.66
CA GLN A 475 -48.10 -8.55 5.81
C GLN A 475 -48.00 -7.51 6.93
N GLN A 476 -46.79 -6.97 7.17
CA GLN A 476 -46.53 -6.05 8.28
C GLN A 476 -45.33 -5.14 8.01
N THR A 477 -45.29 -4.02 8.72
CA THR A 477 -44.14 -3.13 8.78
C THR A 477 -43.47 -3.26 10.13
N ALA A 478 -42.18 -3.64 10.14
CA ALA A 478 -41.33 -3.55 11.31
C ALA A 478 -40.52 -2.25 11.29
N TYR A 479 -40.43 -1.61 12.45
CA TYR A 479 -39.64 -0.38 12.62
C TYR A 479 -38.71 -0.48 13.81
N GLN A 480 -37.44 -0.18 13.57
CA GLN A 480 -36.38 -0.14 14.57
C GLN A 480 -35.78 1.27 14.64
N SER A 481 -35.77 1.85 15.84
CA SER A 481 -34.95 3.03 16.15
C SER A 481 -33.88 2.69 17.20
N VAL A 482 -32.64 3.18 16.96
CA VAL A 482 -31.55 3.03 17.92
C VAL A 482 -30.80 4.35 18.01
N ARG A 483 -30.66 4.90 19.21
CA ARG A 483 -29.80 6.05 19.48
C ARG A 483 -28.72 5.65 20.46
N SER A 484 -27.46 5.61 19.98
CA SER A 484 -26.28 5.40 20.82
C SER A 484 -25.47 6.69 20.90
N ALA A 485 -25.02 7.04 22.12
CA ALA A 485 -24.10 8.16 22.33
C ALA A 485 -23.00 7.74 23.29
N ALA A 486 -21.79 8.24 23.08
CA ALA A 486 -20.64 7.97 23.93
C ALA A 486 -19.73 9.19 24.09
N PHE A 487 -19.27 9.39 25.33
CA PHE A 487 -18.09 10.21 25.63
C PHE A 487 -16.93 9.27 25.96
N PHE A 488 -15.82 9.45 25.28
CA PHE A 488 -14.60 8.70 25.49
C PHE A 488 -13.45 9.66 25.80
N SER A 489 -12.72 9.40 26.87
CA SER A 489 -11.53 10.16 27.26
C SER A 489 -10.41 9.19 27.63
N HIS A 490 -9.22 9.40 27.08
CA HIS A 490 -8.03 8.64 27.41
C HIS A 490 -6.88 9.60 27.68
N THR A 491 -6.42 9.66 28.92
CA THR A 491 -5.28 10.49 29.34
C THR A 491 -4.18 9.61 29.90
N ASN A 492 -2.95 9.80 29.45
CA ASN A 492 -1.80 9.06 29.94
C ASN A 492 -0.55 9.95 30.04
N THR A 493 0.35 9.54 30.90
CA THR A 493 1.68 10.13 31.06
C THR A 493 2.71 9.03 31.15
N SER A 494 3.92 9.30 30.66
CA SER A 494 5.03 8.37 30.84
C SER A 494 6.31 9.07 31.28
N LEU A 495 7.12 8.33 32.02
CA LEU A 495 8.49 8.69 32.42
C LEU A 495 9.44 7.68 31.82
N GLY A 496 10.34 8.12 30.94
CA GLY A 496 11.35 7.28 30.31
C GLY A 496 12.76 7.62 30.76
N PHE A 497 13.58 6.60 30.97
CA PHE A 497 15.01 6.69 31.31
C PHE A 497 15.86 6.01 30.23
N PHE A 498 16.83 6.72 29.69
CA PHE A 498 17.74 6.23 28.65
C PHE A 498 19.12 5.95 29.26
N LEU A 499 19.39 4.69 29.54
CA LEU A 499 20.61 4.17 30.16
C LEU A 499 21.30 3.23 29.18
N LYS A 500 21.82 3.77 28.05
CA LYS A 500 22.44 2.94 27.00
C LYS A 500 23.19 1.75 27.56
N PRO A 501 22.90 0.50 27.10
CA PRO A 501 22.05 0.11 25.99
C PRO A 501 20.55 -0.06 26.31
N PHE A 502 20.13 0.27 27.52
CA PHE A 502 18.77 0.07 28.01
C PHE A 502 17.95 1.37 27.94
N THR A 503 16.69 1.23 27.60
CA THR A 503 15.65 2.23 27.81
C THR A 503 14.59 1.62 28.70
N VAL A 504 14.23 2.29 29.78
CA VAL A 504 13.15 1.85 30.69
C VAL A 504 12.11 2.96 30.73
N MET A 505 10.85 2.58 30.58
CA MET A 505 9.73 3.52 30.60
C MET A 505 8.61 2.99 31.47
N MET A 506 8.02 3.87 32.27
CA MET A 506 6.80 3.61 33.01
C MET A 506 5.71 4.51 32.44
N LYS A 507 4.66 3.91 31.92
CA LYS A 507 3.48 4.60 31.42
C LYS A 507 2.30 4.33 32.36
N VAL A 508 1.57 5.36 32.75
CA VAL A 508 0.34 5.27 33.51
C VAL A 508 -0.76 6.04 32.81
N GLY A 509 -1.99 5.56 32.90
CA GLY A 509 -3.09 6.22 32.23
C GLY A 509 -4.44 5.87 32.81
N LEU A 510 -5.40 6.72 32.45
CA LEU A 510 -6.83 6.59 32.78
C LEU A 510 -7.65 6.73 31.50
N GLN A 511 -8.52 5.78 31.27
CA GLN A 511 -9.51 5.83 30.21
C GLN A 511 -10.91 5.84 30.82
N VAL A 512 -11.75 6.72 30.34
CA VAL A 512 -13.15 6.83 30.75
C VAL A 512 -14.02 6.67 29.51
N LEU A 513 -14.92 5.70 29.53
CA LEU A 513 -15.96 5.54 28.53
C LEU A 513 -17.30 5.64 29.20
N SER A 514 -18.07 6.67 28.88
CA SER A 514 -19.48 6.80 29.29
C SER A 514 -20.38 6.65 28.07
N ARG A 515 -21.28 5.69 28.08
CA ARG A 515 -22.12 5.35 26.95
C ARG A 515 -23.58 5.24 27.33
N THR A 516 -24.47 5.69 26.45
CA THR A 516 -25.90 5.50 26.56
C THR A 516 -26.46 4.87 25.28
N MET A 517 -27.44 3.99 25.39
CA MET A 517 -28.20 3.47 24.27
C MET A 517 -29.69 3.42 24.60
N LYS A 518 -30.50 3.89 23.65
CA LYS A 518 -31.95 3.73 23.64
C LYS A 518 -32.35 3.06 22.34
N SER A 519 -33.17 2.02 22.42
CA SER A 519 -33.72 1.38 21.23
C SER A 519 -35.17 1.01 21.42
N HIS A 520 -35.89 0.97 20.31
CA HIS A 520 -37.28 0.55 20.24
C HIS A 520 -37.50 -0.20 18.91
N LEU A 521 -38.01 -1.42 19.01
CA LEU A 521 -38.39 -2.26 17.88
C LEU A 521 -39.90 -2.51 17.98
N GLU A 522 -40.63 -2.36 16.90
CA GLU A 522 -42.07 -2.63 16.79
C GLU A 522 -42.37 -3.36 15.47
N GLY A 523 -43.56 -3.95 15.37
CA GLY A 523 -43.97 -4.69 14.17
C GLY A 523 -43.34 -6.08 14.05
N VAL A 524 -42.84 -6.65 15.12
CA VAL A 524 -42.40 -8.06 15.22
C VAL A 524 -43.16 -8.77 16.33
N PRO A 525 -43.31 -10.12 16.28
CA PRO A 525 -44.07 -10.84 17.33
C PRO A 525 -43.47 -10.66 18.72
N ASP A 526 -44.29 -10.26 19.68
CA ASP A 526 -43.89 -10.07 21.10
C ASP A 526 -43.35 -11.37 21.74
N SER A 527 -43.73 -12.54 21.23
CA SER A 527 -43.22 -13.84 21.67
C SER A 527 -41.72 -14.04 21.47
N LEU A 528 -41.07 -13.21 20.63
CA LEU A 528 -39.61 -13.28 20.39
C LEU A 528 -38.81 -12.66 21.53
N GLY A 529 -39.40 -11.81 22.41
CA GLY A 529 -38.72 -11.24 23.56
C GLY A 529 -38.95 -9.74 23.77
N ASN A 530 -38.12 -9.11 24.60
CA ASN A 530 -38.20 -7.69 24.88
C ASN A 530 -37.72 -6.84 23.71
N MET A 531 -38.52 -5.86 23.27
CA MET A 531 -38.25 -5.00 22.07
C MET A 531 -37.65 -3.64 22.43
N ARG A 532 -37.25 -3.40 23.67
CA ARG A 532 -36.76 -2.09 24.10
C ARG A 532 -35.50 -2.18 24.94
N ASN A 533 -34.64 -1.18 24.79
CA ASN A 533 -33.45 -1.00 25.60
C ASN A 533 -33.36 0.48 26.05
N GLN A 534 -32.96 0.71 27.30
CA GLN A 534 -32.64 2.03 27.84
C GLN A 534 -31.49 1.90 28.84
N ILE A 535 -30.29 1.82 28.32
CA ILE A 535 -29.11 1.52 29.09
C ILE A 535 -28.16 2.72 29.21
N GLY A 536 -27.46 2.77 30.33
CA GLY A 536 -26.30 3.61 30.55
C GLY A 536 -25.18 2.80 31.15
N MET A 537 -23.95 3.01 30.71
CA MET A 537 -22.79 2.34 31.26
C MET A 537 -21.59 3.26 31.30
N THR A 538 -20.72 3.01 32.29
CA THR A 538 -19.48 3.76 32.45
C THR A 538 -18.34 2.80 32.81
N PHE A 539 -17.26 2.86 32.09
CA PHE A 539 -16.02 2.13 32.35
C PHE A 539 -14.93 3.12 32.74
N PHE A 540 -14.21 2.81 33.81
CA PHE A 540 -12.98 3.49 34.21
C PHE A 540 -11.84 2.48 34.06
N ARG A 541 -10.90 2.68 33.16
CA ARG A 541 -9.74 1.78 32.96
C ARG A 541 -8.47 2.51 33.41
N ALA A 542 -8.03 2.21 34.62
CA ALA A 542 -6.74 2.69 35.12
C ALA A 542 -5.67 1.66 34.79
N TYR A 543 -4.52 2.08 34.25
CA TYR A 543 -3.46 1.15 33.91
C TYR A 543 -2.07 1.68 34.22
N ALA A 544 -1.17 0.73 34.46
CA ALA A 544 0.27 0.94 34.51
C ALA A 544 0.95 -0.03 33.55
N SER A 545 1.86 0.47 32.73
CA SER A 545 2.60 -0.32 31.74
C SER A 545 4.10 -0.07 31.89
N PRO A 546 4.85 -0.91 32.62
CA PRO A 546 6.30 -0.92 32.56
C PRO A 546 6.77 -1.44 31.20
N GLU A 547 7.74 -0.73 30.62
CA GLU A 547 8.38 -1.07 29.35
C GLU A 547 9.89 -1.06 29.52
N ALA A 548 10.57 -2.01 28.90
CA ALA A 548 12.02 -2.10 28.85
C ALA A 548 12.47 -2.41 27.42
N GLU A 549 13.47 -1.69 26.96
CA GLU A 549 14.05 -1.86 25.63
C GLU A 549 15.57 -1.99 25.76
N TYR A 550 16.14 -2.94 25.02
CA TYR A 550 17.60 -3.13 24.89
C TYR A 550 17.97 -3.01 23.42
N ASN A 551 18.95 -2.15 23.11
CA ASN A 551 19.37 -1.90 21.73
C ASN A 551 20.91 -1.79 21.65
N GLN A 552 21.59 -2.91 21.34
CA GLN A 552 23.04 -2.96 21.15
C GLN A 552 23.46 -4.21 20.37
N GLY A 553 24.54 -4.11 19.59
CA GLY A 553 25.19 -5.25 18.94
C GLY A 553 24.31 -6.00 17.93
N GLY A 554 23.40 -5.29 17.28
CA GLY A 554 22.42 -5.88 16.34
C GLY A 554 21.19 -6.48 17.02
N TRP A 555 21.15 -6.54 18.34
CA TRP A 555 19.99 -6.95 19.12
C TRP A 555 19.07 -5.76 19.39
N HIS A 556 17.78 -5.98 19.21
CA HIS A 556 16.72 -5.10 19.66
C HIS A 556 15.68 -5.94 20.40
N ILE A 557 15.58 -5.76 21.72
CA ILE A 557 14.67 -6.50 22.59
C ILE A 557 13.73 -5.49 23.23
N ARG A 558 12.42 -5.71 23.12
CA ARG A 558 11.39 -4.89 23.77
C ARG A 558 10.46 -5.77 24.57
N PHE A 559 10.29 -5.42 25.83
CA PHE A 559 9.35 -6.02 26.75
C PHE A 559 8.37 -4.95 27.22
N GLN A 560 7.09 -5.28 27.28
CA GLN A 560 6.06 -4.44 27.88
C GLN A 560 5.04 -5.30 28.64
N MET A 561 4.53 -4.82 29.75
CA MET A 561 3.59 -5.54 30.61
C MET A 561 2.48 -4.60 31.14
N PRO A 562 1.49 -4.24 30.31
CA PRO A 562 0.36 -3.46 30.77
C PRO A 562 -0.47 -4.25 31.78
N ILE A 563 -0.79 -3.61 32.90
CA ILE A 563 -1.68 -4.07 33.93
C ILE A 563 -2.81 -3.07 34.01
N THR A 564 -4.03 -3.52 33.74
CA THR A 564 -5.22 -2.67 33.64
C THR A 564 -6.23 -3.10 34.68
N PHE A 565 -6.72 -2.16 35.47
CA PHE A 565 -7.85 -2.34 36.39
C PHE A 565 -9.06 -1.60 35.84
N THR A 566 -10.17 -2.32 35.63
CA THR A 566 -11.39 -1.80 35.00
C THR A 566 -12.61 -2.04 35.91
N PRO A 567 -12.98 -1.10 36.75
CA PRO A 567 -14.34 -1.05 37.29
C PRO A 567 -15.32 -0.58 36.21
N TYR A 568 -16.49 -1.21 36.18
CA TYR A 568 -17.59 -0.80 35.33
C TYR A 568 -18.91 -0.70 36.09
N TYR A 569 -19.81 0.16 35.57
CA TYR A 569 -21.11 0.42 36.10
C TYR A 569 -22.14 0.31 34.97
N TYR A 570 -23.08 -0.60 35.10
CA TYR A 570 -24.18 -0.82 34.17
C TYR A 570 -25.51 -0.51 34.85
N ASN A 571 -26.43 0.12 34.10
CA ASN A 571 -27.76 0.44 34.54
C ASN A 571 -28.74 0.32 33.37
N ASP A 572 -29.63 -0.65 33.43
CA ASP A 572 -30.79 -0.78 32.54
C ASP A 572 -32.01 -0.22 33.25
N LYS A 573 -32.51 0.91 32.75
CA LYS A 573 -33.63 1.62 33.34
C LYS A 573 -34.99 0.92 33.14
N LEU A 574 -35.11 0.07 32.09
CA LEU A 574 -36.33 -0.65 31.76
C LEU A 574 -36.45 -1.94 32.55
N MET A 575 -35.37 -2.65 32.67
CA MET A 575 -35.31 -3.92 33.40
C MET A 575 -35.04 -3.74 34.92
N GLY A 576 -34.71 -2.51 35.35
CA GLY A 576 -34.28 -2.23 36.71
C GLY A 576 -32.95 -2.88 37.11
N ALA A 577 -32.26 -3.45 36.15
CA ALA A 577 -31.00 -4.16 36.39
C ALA A 577 -29.85 -3.18 36.60
N LYS A 578 -29.10 -3.38 37.68
CA LYS A 578 -27.84 -2.64 37.94
C LYS A 578 -26.76 -3.63 38.22
N GLU A 579 -25.60 -3.45 37.57
CA GLU A 579 -24.45 -4.29 37.79
C GLU A 579 -23.21 -3.44 38.00
N ASN A 580 -22.40 -3.83 38.96
CA ASN A 580 -21.10 -3.25 39.24
C ASN A 580 -20.09 -4.39 39.34
N ALA A 581 -19.08 -4.36 38.53
CA ALA A 581 -18.03 -5.35 38.60
C ALA A 581 -16.66 -4.70 38.31
N SER A 582 -15.61 -5.43 38.51
CA SER A 582 -14.26 -5.00 38.14
C SER A 582 -13.42 -6.17 37.69
N LYS A 583 -12.47 -5.89 36.78
CA LYS A 583 -11.48 -6.87 36.32
C LYS A 583 -10.09 -6.28 36.29
N THR A 584 -9.11 -7.14 36.60
CA THR A 584 -7.69 -6.83 36.40
C THR A 584 -7.17 -7.67 35.26
N LEU A 585 -6.62 -7.03 34.25
CA LEU A 585 -6.07 -7.66 33.05
C LEU A 585 -4.56 -7.44 33.01
N VAL A 586 -3.80 -8.48 32.64
CA VAL A 586 -2.35 -8.43 32.51
C VAL A 586 -1.97 -8.96 31.13
N ALA A 587 -1.28 -8.14 30.32
CA ALA A 587 -1.02 -8.42 28.92
C ALA A 587 0.47 -8.30 28.54
N PRO A 588 1.35 -9.19 29.05
CA PRO A 588 2.78 -9.15 28.75
C PRO A 588 3.07 -9.43 27.28
N GLN A 589 4.01 -8.68 26.71
CA GLN A 589 4.48 -8.83 25.33
C GLN A 589 6.00 -8.74 25.30
N LEU A 590 6.61 -9.61 24.48
CA LEU A 590 8.06 -9.63 24.24
C LEU A 590 8.30 -9.66 22.73
N SER A 591 9.21 -8.81 22.27
CA SER A 591 9.70 -8.82 20.90
C SER A 591 11.23 -8.80 20.90
N VAL A 592 11.84 -9.73 20.18
CA VAL A 592 13.28 -9.88 20.03
C VAL A 592 13.61 -9.81 18.56
N SER A 593 14.31 -8.78 18.14
CA SER A 593 14.81 -8.63 16.77
C SER A 593 16.33 -8.72 16.78
N TYR A 594 16.87 -9.41 15.78
CA TYR A 594 18.31 -9.53 15.60
C TYR A 594 18.71 -9.30 14.13
N PHE A 595 19.68 -8.43 13.92
CA PHE A 595 20.29 -8.20 12.61
C PHE A 595 21.43 -9.19 12.42
N LEU A 596 21.14 -10.35 11.79
CA LEU A 596 22.16 -11.36 11.45
C LEU A 596 23.23 -10.76 10.52
N THR A 597 22.82 -9.89 9.63
CA THR A 597 23.69 -9.06 8.79
C THR A 597 23.02 -7.69 8.58
N ALA A 598 23.71 -6.73 7.99
CA ALA A 598 23.08 -5.46 7.57
C ALA A 598 21.89 -5.63 6.58
N ARG A 599 21.69 -6.84 6.04
CA ARG A 599 20.65 -7.15 5.03
C ARG A 599 19.60 -8.12 5.54
N LEU A 600 19.89 -8.89 6.59
CA LEU A 600 19.04 -9.98 7.09
C LEU A 600 18.68 -9.73 8.54
N GLN A 601 17.39 -9.56 8.80
CA GLN A 601 16.83 -9.35 10.12
C GLN A 601 15.84 -10.49 10.43
N ALA A 602 15.94 -11.03 11.65
CA ALA A 602 14.95 -11.96 12.20
C ALA A 602 14.28 -11.31 13.41
N THR A 603 12.98 -11.53 13.57
CA THR A 603 12.19 -11.03 14.68
C THR A 603 11.33 -12.16 15.24
N LEU A 604 11.45 -12.44 16.51
CA LEU A 604 10.58 -13.32 17.28
C LEU A 604 9.75 -12.46 18.23
N SER A 605 8.44 -12.63 18.22
CA SER A 605 7.55 -11.93 19.14
C SER A 605 6.50 -12.87 19.71
N GLY A 606 6.08 -12.59 20.93
CA GLY A 606 5.03 -13.34 21.57
C GLY A 606 4.44 -12.57 22.73
N GLY A 607 3.24 -12.96 23.12
CA GLY A 607 2.56 -12.28 24.21
C GLY A 607 1.23 -12.91 24.57
N ILE A 608 0.69 -12.37 25.66
CA ILE A 608 -0.67 -12.63 26.11
C ILE A 608 -1.43 -11.33 25.94
N ALA A 609 -2.58 -11.39 25.30
CA ALA A 609 -3.55 -10.29 25.26
C ALA A 609 -4.80 -10.74 26.02
N GLN A 610 -5.25 -9.90 26.93
CA GLN A 610 -6.54 -10.04 27.57
C GLN A 610 -7.41 -8.87 27.11
N ARG A 611 -8.56 -9.16 26.59
CA ARG A 611 -9.49 -8.16 26.05
C ARG A 611 -10.85 -8.33 26.71
N GLU A 612 -11.37 -7.23 27.22
CA GLU A 612 -12.74 -7.17 27.67
C GLU A 612 -13.68 -7.46 26.51
N VAL A 613 -14.78 -8.12 26.81
CA VAL A 613 -15.85 -8.32 25.83
C VAL A 613 -16.36 -6.96 25.36
N ASP A 614 -16.73 -6.88 24.08
CA ASP A 614 -17.21 -5.64 23.45
C ASP A 614 -18.41 -5.09 24.25
N GLU A 615 -18.15 -4.00 24.97
CA GLU A 615 -19.16 -3.30 25.78
C GLU A 615 -20.37 -2.81 24.97
N GLN A 616 -20.26 -2.76 23.66
CA GLN A 616 -21.34 -2.36 22.78
C GLN A 616 -22.37 -3.48 22.58
N ASN A 617 -22.08 -4.70 23.06
CA ASN A 617 -23.02 -5.81 23.10
C ASN A 617 -23.76 -5.94 24.44
N PHE A 618 -23.52 -5.01 25.39
CA PHE A 618 -24.24 -4.97 26.67
C PHE A 618 -25.62 -4.37 26.49
N TYR A 619 -26.62 -5.21 26.25
CA TYR A 619 -28.06 -4.91 26.19
C TYR A 619 -28.85 -6.23 26.24
N GLN A 620 -30.12 -6.19 26.56
CA GLN A 620 -30.95 -7.39 26.72
C GLN A 620 -32.10 -7.47 25.72
N GLY A 621 -32.68 -6.35 25.34
CA GLY A 621 -33.80 -6.31 24.39
C GLY A 621 -33.29 -6.59 22.95
N LEU A 622 -34.14 -7.15 22.12
CA LEU A 622 -33.85 -7.44 20.72
C LEU A 622 -33.53 -6.19 19.89
N LEU A 623 -32.59 -6.31 19.02
CA LEU A 623 -32.26 -5.33 18.00
C LEU A 623 -32.31 -5.99 16.60
N MET A 624 -33.06 -5.39 15.68
CA MET A 624 -33.12 -5.78 14.27
C MET A 624 -31.97 -5.12 13.52
N ARG A 625 -31.09 -5.90 12.91
CA ARG A 625 -29.98 -5.37 12.10
C ARG A 625 -30.31 -5.25 10.62
N ASP A 626 -31.10 -6.17 10.14
CA ASP A 626 -31.68 -6.21 8.79
C ASP A 626 -33.05 -6.89 8.85
N TYR A 627 -33.71 -7.13 7.75
CA TYR A 627 -35.08 -7.61 7.64
C TYR A 627 -35.38 -8.91 8.41
N ARG A 628 -34.40 -9.75 8.69
CA ARG A 628 -34.60 -11.04 9.41
C ARG A 628 -33.61 -11.30 10.55
N ASN A 629 -32.49 -10.57 10.63
CA ASN A 629 -31.47 -10.79 11.65
C ASN A 629 -31.75 -9.97 12.91
N LEU A 630 -32.21 -10.66 13.95
CA LEU A 630 -32.40 -10.12 15.28
C LEU A 630 -31.21 -10.48 16.19
N TYR A 631 -30.82 -9.58 17.04
CA TYR A 631 -29.70 -9.77 17.97
C TYR A 631 -30.13 -9.45 19.39
N THR A 632 -29.77 -10.32 20.35
CA THR A 632 -29.73 -9.97 21.76
C THR A 632 -28.26 -9.85 22.18
N GLY A 633 -27.99 -8.93 23.10
CA GLY A 633 -26.70 -8.84 23.77
C GLY A 633 -26.62 -9.70 25.01
N PHE A 634 -25.76 -9.35 25.92
CA PHE A 634 -25.58 -9.99 27.23
C PHE A 634 -25.15 -8.92 28.25
N VAL A 635 -25.11 -9.27 29.55
CA VAL A 635 -24.79 -8.34 30.61
C VAL A 635 -23.57 -8.76 31.43
N ASP A 636 -23.15 -10.01 31.35
CA ASP A 636 -21.96 -10.51 32.06
C ASP A 636 -20.67 -9.84 31.59
N TYR A 637 -19.95 -9.22 32.55
CA TYR A 637 -18.66 -8.63 32.29
C TYR A 637 -17.55 -9.70 32.29
N THR A 638 -17.15 -10.16 31.11
CA THR A 638 -16.12 -11.18 30.90
C THR A 638 -14.93 -10.61 30.11
N ALA A 639 -13.84 -11.35 30.08
CA ALA A 639 -12.68 -11.01 29.27
C ALA A 639 -12.14 -12.24 28.54
N ASP A 640 -11.91 -12.07 27.26
CA ASP A 640 -11.26 -13.07 26.43
C ASP A 640 -9.75 -13.02 26.62
N LYS A 641 -9.10 -14.18 26.48
CA LYS A 641 -7.65 -14.32 26.57
C LYS A 641 -7.11 -14.90 25.29
N SER A 642 -6.13 -14.24 24.71
CA SER A 642 -5.38 -14.76 23.57
C SER A 642 -3.89 -14.83 23.84
N LYS A 643 -3.24 -15.85 23.30
CA LYS A 643 -1.78 -16.02 23.32
C LYS A 643 -1.32 -16.07 21.86
N HIS A 644 -0.17 -15.50 21.59
CA HIS A 644 0.39 -15.61 20.25
C HIS A 644 1.92 -15.74 20.31
N ILE A 645 2.44 -16.39 19.29
CA ILE A 645 3.87 -16.40 18.95
C ILE A 645 4.01 -16.15 17.46
N SER A 646 4.96 -15.32 17.07
CA SER A 646 5.23 -15.04 15.66
C SER A 646 6.73 -14.93 15.41
N PHE A 647 7.15 -15.46 14.28
CA PHE A 647 8.51 -15.33 13.76
C PHE A 647 8.43 -14.67 12.38
N ASN A 648 9.27 -13.68 12.17
CA ASN A 648 9.39 -12.98 10.88
C ASN A 648 10.87 -12.90 10.51
N ILE A 649 11.19 -13.14 9.25
CA ILE A 649 12.51 -12.93 8.67
C ILE A 649 12.42 -12.03 7.45
N SER A 650 13.26 -11.02 7.36
CA SER A 650 13.29 -10.08 6.24
C SER A 650 14.70 -9.92 5.69
N TYR A 651 14.83 -9.98 4.38
CA TYR A 651 16.06 -9.76 3.63
C TYR A 651 15.90 -8.59 2.68
N LYS A 652 16.85 -7.66 2.70
CA LYS A 652 16.85 -6.49 1.82
C LYS A 652 18.23 -6.24 1.22
N ARG A 653 18.29 -6.14 -0.10
CA ARG A 653 19.50 -5.73 -0.84
C ARG A 653 19.10 -4.70 -1.91
N PRO A 654 18.91 -3.42 -1.53
CA PRO A 654 18.35 -2.39 -2.41
C PRO A 654 19.11 -2.18 -3.71
N LEU A 655 20.43 -2.12 -3.66
CA LEU A 655 21.27 -1.92 -4.85
C LEU A 655 21.21 -3.10 -5.84
N ALA A 656 20.91 -4.31 -5.37
CA ALA A 656 20.66 -5.48 -6.22
C ALA A 656 19.18 -5.70 -6.47
N THR A 657 18.31 -4.80 -5.97
CA THR A 657 16.85 -4.84 -6.11
C THR A 657 16.23 -6.18 -5.68
N VAL A 658 16.74 -6.78 -4.58
CA VAL A 658 16.22 -8.03 -4.02
C VAL A 658 15.62 -7.76 -2.66
N PHE A 659 14.36 -8.16 -2.49
CA PHE A 659 13.61 -8.06 -1.25
C PHE A 659 12.90 -9.38 -0.99
N ALA A 660 12.96 -9.87 0.23
CA ALA A 660 12.25 -11.07 0.63
C ALA A 660 11.80 -10.94 2.08
N ASN A 661 10.63 -11.45 2.38
CA ASN A 661 10.15 -11.62 3.74
C ASN A 661 9.42 -12.95 3.86
N ALA A 662 9.48 -13.56 5.04
CA ALA A 662 8.68 -14.71 5.39
C ALA A 662 8.26 -14.61 6.86
N TYR A 663 7.08 -15.13 7.17
CA TYR A 663 6.54 -15.09 8.52
C TYR A 663 5.74 -16.35 8.84
N ILE A 664 5.69 -16.65 10.13
CA ILE A 664 4.76 -17.61 10.70
C ILE A 664 4.22 -17.06 12.02
N ARG A 665 2.92 -17.19 12.23
CA ARG A 665 2.23 -16.77 13.45
C ARG A 665 1.23 -17.83 13.86
N LYS A 666 1.30 -18.26 15.12
CA LYS A 666 0.29 -19.09 15.75
C LYS A 666 -0.36 -18.31 16.88
N SER A 667 -1.68 -18.34 16.96
CA SER A 667 -2.44 -17.75 18.06
C SER A 667 -3.49 -18.72 18.57
N TRP A 668 -3.75 -18.64 19.87
CA TRP A 668 -4.77 -19.38 20.61
C TRP A 668 -5.63 -18.38 21.33
N SER A 669 -6.92 -18.49 21.22
CA SER A 669 -7.90 -17.59 21.86
C SER A 669 -8.92 -18.39 22.64
N ASP A 670 -9.07 -18.03 23.89
CA ASP A 670 -10.12 -18.54 24.78
C ASP A 670 -11.16 -17.43 24.95
N SER A 671 -12.38 -17.67 24.47
CA SER A 671 -13.52 -16.76 24.61
C SER A 671 -14.52 -17.31 25.60
N HIS A 672 -15.06 -16.44 26.46
CA HIS A 672 -16.09 -16.82 27.43
C HIS A 672 -17.51 -16.59 26.90
N LEU A 673 -17.64 -16.02 25.71
CA LEU A 673 -18.92 -15.81 25.05
C LEU A 673 -18.97 -16.53 23.72
N THR A 674 -20.06 -17.21 23.49
CA THR A 674 -20.38 -17.84 22.21
C THR A 674 -21.67 -17.24 21.65
N VAL A 675 -21.72 -17.09 20.33
CA VAL A 675 -22.95 -16.68 19.64
C VAL A 675 -23.72 -17.94 19.24
N ALA A 676 -24.97 -18.02 19.68
CA ALA A 676 -25.94 -18.96 19.14
C ALA A 676 -26.78 -18.33 18.06
N ARG A 677 -27.01 -19.06 16.99
CA ARG A 677 -27.91 -18.69 15.90
C ARG A 677 -29.09 -19.63 15.90
N ASN A 678 -30.28 -19.10 16.13
CA ASN A 678 -31.50 -19.84 16.16
C ASN A 678 -32.46 -19.35 15.06
N PHE A 679 -33.01 -20.28 14.28
CA PHE A 679 -33.99 -19.99 13.24
C PHE A 679 -35.41 -20.13 13.85
N VAL A 680 -36.15 -19.01 13.90
CA VAL A 680 -37.49 -18.95 14.50
C VAL A 680 -38.46 -18.26 13.51
N GLY A 681 -39.29 -19.07 12.83
CA GLY A 681 -40.13 -18.57 11.74
C GLY A 681 -39.25 -17.93 10.65
N ASP A 682 -39.59 -16.72 10.26
CA ASP A 682 -38.85 -15.95 9.25
C ASP A 682 -37.59 -15.25 9.79
N TYR A 683 -37.35 -15.29 11.11
CA TYR A 683 -36.27 -14.58 11.76
C TYR A 683 -35.10 -15.48 12.13
N ILE A 684 -33.93 -14.90 12.14
CA ILE A 684 -32.67 -15.45 12.64
C ILE A 684 -32.31 -14.71 13.92
N ILE A 685 -32.42 -15.37 15.07
CA ILE A 685 -32.10 -14.78 16.36
C ILE A 685 -30.66 -15.15 16.71
N ASN A 686 -29.82 -14.14 16.80
CA ASN A 686 -28.44 -14.25 17.23
C ASN A 686 -28.32 -13.80 18.69
N SER A 687 -28.02 -14.74 19.59
CA SER A 687 -27.91 -14.45 21.03
C SER A 687 -26.53 -14.79 21.56
N TYR A 688 -26.03 -13.95 22.47
CA TYR A 688 -24.82 -14.26 23.21
C TYR A 688 -25.14 -15.03 24.47
N PHE A 689 -24.35 -16.05 24.78
CA PHE A 689 -24.46 -16.81 26.02
C PHE A 689 -23.07 -17.11 26.57
N SER A 690 -23.01 -17.25 27.90
CA SER A 690 -21.76 -17.59 28.59
C SER A 690 -21.42 -19.06 28.34
N ASN A 691 -20.39 -19.30 27.55
CA ASN A 691 -19.83 -20.62 27.28
C ASN A 691 -18.38 -20.47 26.84
N SER A 692 -17.48 -21.18 27.52
CA SER A 692 -16.08 -21.18 27.12
C SER A 692 -15.88 -21.89 25.81
N SER A 693 -15.32 -21.21 24.84
CA SER A 693 -14.90 -21.76 23.56
C SER A 693 -13.44 -21.39 23.27
N SER A 694 -12.71 -22.31 22.64
CA SER A 694 -11.34 -22.07 22.20
C SER A 694 -11.27 -22.04 20.69
N SER A 695 -10.43 -21.18 20.15
CA SER A 695 -10.11 -21.13 18.72
C SER A 695 -8.60 -21.02 18.51
N GLU A 696 -8.16 -21.52 17.37
CA GLU A 696 -6.76 -21.48 16.98
C GLU A 696 -6.63 -20.87 15.59
N ASN A 697 -5.59 -20.09 15.39
CA ASN A 697 -5.26 -19.50 14.11
C ASN A 697 -3.78 -19.69 13.81
N LEU A 698 -3.46 -20.25 12.63
CA LEU A 698 -2.10 -20.37 12.10
C LEU A 698 -2.01 -19.59 10.80
N MET A 699 -1.09 -18.65 10.74
CA MET A 699 -0.76 -17.88 9.53
C MET A 699 0.70 -18.12 9.17
N ALA A 700 0.99 -18.45 7.93
CA ALA A 700 2.35 -18.58 7.43
C ALA A 700 2.41 -18.07 6.00
N GLY A 701 3.46 -17.33 5.66
CA GLY A 701 3.56 -16.80 4.32
C GLY A 701 4.90 -16.14 4.06
N GLY A 702 5.03 -15.65 2.84
CA GLY A 702 6.21 -14.92 2.43
C GLY A 702 6.13 -14.40 1.01
N LYS A 703 6.97 -13.41 0.72
CA LYS A 703 7.06 -12.76 -0.58
C LYS A 703 8.49 -12.51 -0.96
N VAL A 704 8.80 -12.76 -2.21
CA VAL A 704 10.10 -12.44 -2.81
C VAL A 704 9.88 -11.51 -3.99
N SER A 705 10.68 -10.44 -4.07
CA SER A 705 10.67 -9.47 -5.17
C SER A 705 12.06 -9.25 -5.69
N LYS A 706 12.22 -9.26 -7.02
CA LYS A 706 13.48 -9.04 -7.72
C LYS A 706 13.28 -8.07 -8.88
N GLY A 707 14.04 -6.97 -8.86
CA GLY A 707 14.14 -6.07 -10.00
C GLY A 707 15.00 -6.67 -11.11
N LEU A 708 14.55 -6.55 -12.35
CA LEU A 708 15.18 -7.05 -13.56
C LEU A 708 15.79 -5.89 -14.35
N GLY A 709 17.11 -5.66 -14.20
CA GLY A 709 17.80 -4.52 -14.80
C GLY A 709 17.75 -4.52 -16.33
N PHE A 710 17.80 -5.70 -16.97
CA PHE A 710 17.83 -5.84 -18.42
C PHE A 710 16.53 -5.41 -19.13
N MET A 711 15.40 -5.37 -18.39
CA MET A 711 14.09 -4.95 -18.94
C MET A 711 13.42 -3.89 -18.06
N HIS A 712 14.18 -3.19 -17.21
CA HIS A 712 13.63 -2.20 -16.25
C HIS A 712 12.36 -2.69 -15.57
N GLY A 713 12.35 -3.95 -15.12
CA GLY A 713 11.18 -4.67 -14.69
C GLY A 713 11.26 -5.17 -13.24
N LEU A 714 10.18 -5.78 -12.79
CA LEU A 714 10.03 -6.37 -11.47
C LEU A 714 9.33 -7.72 -11.58
N VAL A 715 9.84 -8.74 -10.88
CA VAL A 715 9.13 -9.98 -10.61
C VAL A 715 8.92 -10.10 -9.10
N SER A 716 7.70 -10.42 -8.69
CA SER A 716 7.33 -10.69 -7.31
C SER A 716 6.47 -11.95 -7.24
N VAL A 717 6.72 -12.80 -6.25
CA VAL A 717 5.90 -13.97 -5.95
C VAL A 717 5.66 -14.00 -4.46
N GLY A 718 4.42 -14.17 -4.05
CA GLY A 718 3.97 -14.29 -2.67
C GLY A 718 3.10 -15.52 -2.48
N PHE A 719 3.22 -16.16 -1.33
CA PHE A 719 2.37 -17.26 -0.90
C PHE A 719 1.98 -17.03 0.55
N ASP A 720 0.68 -17.17 0.86
CA ASP A 720 0.13 -17.08 2.19
C ASP A 720 -0.78 -18.27 2.48
N TYR A 721 -0.68 -18.80 3.68
CA TYR A 721 -1.51 -19.88 4.22
C TYR A 721 -2.13 -19.41 5.53
N LEU A 722 -3.44 -19.56 5.63
CA LEU A 722 -4.21 -19.26 6.82
C LEU A 722 -5.03 -20.49 7.20
N ARG A 723 -4.90 -20.92 8.47
CA ARG A 723 -5.77 -21.95 9.05
C ARG A 723 -6.46 -21.41 10.28
N PHE A 724 -7.75 -21.60 10.34
CA PHE A 724 -8.59 -21.29 11.48
C PHE A 724 -9.33 -22.55 11.95
N ASP A 725 -9.21 -22.88 13.22
CA ASP A 725 -10.00 -23.90 13.91
C ASP A 725 -10.89 -23.19 14.94
N GLY A 726 -12.20 -23.39 14.85
CA GLY A 726 -13.17 -22.68 15.68
C GLY A 726 -14.43 -23.49 15.96
N PHE A 727 -15.36 -22.81 16.62
CA PHE A 727 -16.58 -23.41 17.11
C PHE A 727 -17.75 -22.44 16.90
N LEU A 728 -18.89 -22.98 16.44
CA LEU A 728 -20.15 -22.27 16.29
C LEU A 728 -21.31 -23.07 16.88
N ARG A 729 -22.37 -22.38 17.27
CA ARG A 729 -23.61 -23.01 17.73
C ARG A 729 -24.78 -22.58 16.87
N GLN A 730 -25.54 -23.59 16.36
CA GLN A 730 -26.76 -23.35 15.58
C GLN A 730 -27.88 -24.24 16.10
N ASN A 731 -29.07 -23.69 16.34
CA ASN A 731 -30.23 -24.40 16.91
C ASN A 731 -29.82 -25.29 18.09
N ASP A 732 -29.08 -24.69 19.04
CA ASP A 732 -28.56 -25.36 20.25
C ASP A 732 -27.56 -26.51 20.03
N SER A 733 -27.16 -26.78 18.79
CA SER A 733 -26.16 -27.79 18.45
C SER A 733 -24.76 -27.18 18.25
N PRO A 734 -23.76 -27.66 19.00
CA PRO A 734 -22.38 -27.19 18.83
C PRO A 734 -21.71 -27.84 17.59
N SER A 735 -21.04 -27.05 16.79
CA SER A 735 -20.31 -27.53 15.60
C SER A 735 -18.89 -26.96 15.57
N ALA A 736 -17.92 -27.85 15.56
CA ALA A 736 -16.53 -27.54 15.35
C ALA A 736 -16.23 -27.51 13.84
N TYR A 737 -15.52 -26.48 13.41
CA TYR A 737 -15.10 -26.32 12.02
C TYR A 737 -13.65 -25.93 11.88
N SER A 738 -13.07 -26.32 10.75
CA SER A 738 -11.74 -25.89 10.32
C SER A 738 -11.84 -25.21 8.97
N SER A 739 -11.11 -24.13 8.78
CA SER A 739 -10.98 -23.44 7.50
C SER A 739 -9.51 -23.30 7.15
N ASP A 740 -9.13 -23.78 5.96
CA ASP A 740 -7.81 -23.59 5.37
C ASP A 740 -7.92 -22.68 4.16
N ASN A 741 -7.14 -21.61 4.11
CA ASN A 741 -7.06 -20.71 2.96
C ASN A 741 -5.63 -20.67 2.44
N TYR A 742 -5.47 -20.89 1.13
CA TYR A 742 -4.19 -20.84 0.41
C TYR A 742 -4.26 -19.74 -0.63
N MET A 743 -3.33 -18.79 -0.58
CA MET A 743 -3.26 -17.67 -1.50
C MET A 743 -1.89 -17.63 -2.19
N LEU A 744 -1.90 -17.58 -3.52
CA LEU A 744 -0.70 -17.39 -4.34
C LEU A 744 -0.86 -16.11 -5.15
N SER A 745 0.11 -15.21 -5.04
CA SER A 745 0.17 -13.99 -5.84
C SER A 745 1.46 -13.95 -6.65
N ALA A 746 1.38 -13.56 -7.92
CA ALA A 746 2.53 -13.33 -8.76
C ALA A 746 2.34 -12.04 -9.56
N LYS A 747 3.41 -11.27 -9.67
CA LYS A 747 3.44 -10.05 -10.48
C LYS A 747 4.72 -10.04 -11.31
N TRP A 748 4.56 -9.76 -12.59
CA TRP A 748 5.67 -9.56 -13.51
C TRP A 748 5.41 -8.31 -14.33
N SER A 749 6.32 -7.36 -14.26
CA SER A 749 6.28 -6.13 -15.06
C SER A 749 7.64 -5.89 -15.69
N GLY A 750 7.66 -5.25 -16.85
CA GLY A 750 8.89 -4.91 -17.53
C GLY A 750 8.70 -3.97 -18.70
N ARG A 751 9.80 -3.30 -19.05
CA ARG A 751 9.93 -2.45 -20.24
C ARG A 751 11.12 -2.95 -21.06
N PRO A 752 10.93 -3.99 -21.89
CA PRO A 752 12.01 -4.56 -22.71
C PRO A 752 12.55 -3.59 -23.75
N VAL A 753 11.71 -2.68 -24.26
CA VAL A 753 12.07 -1.60 -25.20
C VAL A 753 11.35 -0.30 -24.80
N ASP A 754 11.85 0.85 -25.22
CA ASP A 754 11.33 2.15 -24.77
C ASP A 754 9.86 2.42 -25.19
N TRP A 755 9.39 1.81 -26.26
CA TRP A 755 8.04 1.98 -26.78
C TRP A 755 7.02 0.94 -26.29
N PHE A 756 7.47 -0.07 -25.49
CA PHE A 756 6.61 -1.14 -25.01
C PHE A 756 6.91 -1.50 -23.56
N ASN A 757 5.88 -1.56 -22.72
CA ASN A 757 5.93 -2.17 -21.40
C ASN A 757 4.69 -3.06 -21.16
N PHE A 758 4.82 -3.98 -20.21
CA PHE A 758 3.74 -4.86 -19.82
C PHE A 758 3.71 -5.06 -18.30
N THR A 759 2.53 -5.43 -17.80
CA THR A 759 2.33 -5.91 -16.44
C THR A 759 1.38 -7.09 -16.47
N TYR A 760 1.80 -8.19 -15.88
CA TYR A 760 1.00 -9.38 -15.63
C TYR A 760 0.86 -9.59 -14.13
N GLU A 761 -0.36 -9.81 -13.66
CA GLU A 761 -0.69 -10.10 -12.26
C GLU A 761 -1.56 -11.35 -12.21
N LEU A 762 -1.25 -12.26 -11.27
CA LEU A 762 -1.98 -13.49 -11.02
C LEU A 762 -2.27 -13.55 -9.53
N ASN A 763 -3.54 -13.81 -9.19
CA ASN A 763 -3.99 -14.17 -7.86
C ASN A 763 -4.75 -15.48 -7.95
N TRP A 764 -4.35 -16.42 -7.13
CA TRP A 764 -5.03 -17.71 -7.00
C TRP A 764 -5.30 -17.95 -5.53
N ASP A 765 -6.52 -18.28 -5.20
CA ASP A 765 -6.92 -18.66 -3.86
C ASP A 765 -7.68 -19.99 -3.86
N LYS A 766 -7.49 -20.73 -2.79
CA LYS A 766 -8.22 -21.95 -2.51
C LYS A 766 -8.63 -21.96 -1.05
N ASP A 767 -9.93 -21.96 -0.83
CA ASP A 767 -10.56 -22.13 0.47
C ASP A 767 -10.98 -23.58 0.65
N LYS A 768 -10.72 -24.16 1.81
CA LYS A 768 -11.21 -25.47 2.22
C LYS A 768 -11.87 -25.34 3.58
N MET A 769 -13.09 -25.81 3.73
CA MET A 769 -13.82 -25.84 4.98
C MET A 769 -14.25 -27.26 5.32
N VAL A 770 -14.02 -27.66 6.57
CA VAL A 770 -14.39 -28.96 7.10
C VAL A 770 -15.27 -28.77 8.32
N LEU A 771 -16.49 -29.31 8.28
CA LEU A 771 -17.41 -29.39 9.41
C LEU A 771 -17.29 -30.78 10.02
N LYS A 772 -16.53 -30.89 11.12
CA LYS A 772 -16.12 -32.16 11.70
C LYS A 772 -17.30 -33.03 12.14
N ASN A 773 -18.34 -32.41 12.73
CA ASN A 773 -19.49 -33.09 13.27
C ASN A 773 -20.50 -33.52 12.19
N LEU A 774 -20.48 -32.88 11.02
CA LEU A 774 -21.41 -33.14 9.92
C LEU A 774 -20.80 -34.00 8.81
N GLY A 775 -19.51 -34.36 8.91
CA GLY A 775 -18.80 -35.07 7.85
C GLY A 775 -18.77 -34.32 6.52
N PHE A 776 -18.93 -32.98 6.56
CA PHE A 776 -18.98 -32.14 5.39
C PHE A 776 -17.60 -31.51 5.11
N ASP A 777 -17.11 -31.75 3.90
CA ASP A 777 -15.86 -31.19 3.39
C ASP A 777 -16.20 -30.45 2.08
N SER A 778 -15.84 -29.18 2.01
CA SER A 778 -16.07 -28.37 0.82
C SER A 778 -14.88 -27.49 0.52
N SER A 779 -14.66 -27.24 -0.76
CA SER A 779 -13.60 -26.31 -1.18
C SER A 779 -14.06 -25.42 -2.33
N SER A 780 -13.54 -24.20 -2.37
CA SER A 780 -13.65 -23.30 -3.52
C SER A 780 -12.27 -22.92 -4.04
N THR A 781 -12.19 -22.73 -5.32
CA THR A 781 -10.95 -22.29 -5.98
C THR A 781 -11.28 -21.16 -6.93
N ASN A 782 -10.53 -20.04 -6.80
CA ASN A 782 -10.67 -18.87 -7.62
C ASN A 782 -9.33 -18.49 -8.23
N LEU A 783 -9.38 -18.03 -9.46
CA LEU A 783 -8.21 -17.53 -10.19
C LEU A 783 -8.56 -16.20 -10.84
N ALA A 784 -7.75 -15.18 -10.57
CA ALA A 784 -7.81 -13.89 -11.23
C ALA A 784 -6.47 -13.58 -11.93
N GLN A 785 -6.53 -13.22 -13.21
CA GLN A 785 -5.37 -12.88 -14.01
C GLN A 785 -5.60 -11.53 -14.68
N ASN A 786 -4.64 -10.63 -14.57
CA ASN A 786 -4.68 -9.30 -15.17
C ASN A 786 -3.45 -9.10 -16.06
N LEU A 787 -3.66 -8.69 -17.30
CA LEU A 787 -2.61 -8.43 -18.26
C LEU A 787 -2.78 -7.04 -18.85
N THR A 788 -1.76 -6.21 -18.70
CA THR A 788 -1.74 -4.86 -19.27
C THR A 788 -0.56 -4.73 -20.22
N PHE A 789 -0.83 -4.26 -21.43
CA PHE A 789 0.16 -3.86 -22.42
C PHE A 789 0.06 -2.35 -22.66
N ASN A 790 1.21 -1.67 -22.63
CA ASN A 790 1.31 -0.26 -22.96
C ASN A 790 2.28 -0.08 -24.14
N PHE A 791 1.84 0.61 -25.17
CA PHE A 791 2.61 0.91 -26.35
C PHE A 791 2.77 2.42 -26.52
N GLN A 792 3.93 2.86 -26.89
CA GLN A 792 4.24 4.24 -27.26
C GLN A 792 4.84 4.30 -28.66
N PRO A 793 4.02 4.13 -29.74
CA PRO A 793 4.52 4.11 -31.12
C PRO A 793 5.20 5.42 -31.50
N LEU A 794 4.74 6.54 -30.97
CA LEU A 794 5.30 7.88 -31.12
C LEU A 794 5.44 8.53 -29.75
N LYS A 795 6.33 9.52 -29.62
CA LYS A 795 6.53 10.24 -28.34
C LYS A 795 5.25 10.84 -27.75
N SER A 796 4.29 11.16 -28.60
CA SER A 796 3.01 11.78 -28.22
C SER A 796 1.82 10.84 -28.24
N TRP A 797 1.98 9.60 -28.70
CA TRP A 797 0.86 8.68 -28.88
C TRP A 797 1.02 7.43 -28.01
N PHE A 798 0.02 7.17 -27.18
CA PHE A 798 0.00 6.05 -26.24
C PHE A 798 -1.22 5.17 -26.50
N ILE A 799 -1.02 3.85 -26.37
CA ILE A 799 -2.07 2.84 -26.49
C ILE A 799 -1.92 1.90 -25.29
N LYS A 800 -3.03 1.67 -24.57
CA LYS A 800 -3.10 0.70 -23.47
C LYS A 800 -4.16 -0.34 -23.82
N LEU A 801 -3.78 -1.61 -23.70
CA LEU A 801 -4.68 -2.75 -23.73
C LEU A 801 -4.66 -3.42 -22.36
N HIS A 802 -5.84 -3.70 -21.81
CA HIS A 802 -5.97 -4.36 -20.53
C HIS A 802 -6.94 -5.53 -20.65
N GLY A 803 -6.56 -6.69 -20.17
CA GLY A 803 -7.36 -7.90 -20.14
C GLY A 803 -7.43 -8.47 -18.73
N GLU A 804 -8.60 -8.88 -18.33
CA GLU A 804 -8.85 -9.59 -17.06
C GLU A 804 -9.47 -10.94 -17.38
N HIS A 805 -9.02 -11.99 -16.69
CA HIS A 805 -9.62 -13.29 -16.76
C HIS A 805 -9.85 -13.83 -15.34
N TYR A 806 -11.07 -14.20 -15.07
CA TYR A 806 -11.51 -14.80 -13.81
C TYR A 806 -12.03 -16.21 -14.07
N ARG A 807 -11.61 -17.15 -13.22
CA ARG A 807 -12.17 -18.51 -13.18
C ARG A 807 -12.56 -18.81 -11.74
N ASN A 808 -13.83 -18.68 -11.42
CA ASN A 808 -14.36 -18.83 -10.07
C ASN A 808 -15.21 -20.08 -9.96
N GLN A 809 -15.07 -20.78 -8.87
CA GLN A 809 -15.96 -21.88 -8.54
C GLN A 809 -17.30 -21.30 -8.05
N ILE A 810 -18.41 -21.68 -8.68
CA ILE A 810 -19.77 -21.24 -8.34
C ILE A 810 -20.61 -22.32 -7.69
N ALA A 811 -20.23 -23.59 -7.89
CA ALA A 811 -20.82 -24.76 -7.23
C ALA A 811 -19.77 -25.89 -7.22
N ASP A 812 -20.08 -27.00 -6.58
CA ASP A 812 -19.19 -28.17 -6.55
C ASP A 812 -18.90 -28.62 -7.98
N HIS A 813 -17.61 -28.66 -8.32
CA HIS A 813 -17.10 -28.98 -9.67
C HIS A 813 -17.57 -28.05 -10.83
N GLN A 814 -18.27 -26.95 -10.53
CA GLN A 814 -18.72 -25.99 -11.54
C GLN A 814 -17.94 -24.69 -11.44
N HIS A 815 -17.38 -24.26 -12.57
CA HIS A 815 -16.62 -23.00 -12.65
C HIS A 815 -17.28 -22.05 -13.63
N LYS A 816 -17.30 -20.76 -13.30
CA LYS A 816 -17.69 -19.68 -14.19
C LYS A 816 -16.42 -18.95 -14.65
N ASN A 817 -16.24 -18.91 -15.97
CA ASN A 817 -15.17 -18.12 -16.58
C ASN A 817 -15.71 -16.76 -17.02
N LEU A 818 -14.96 -15.70 -16.74
CA LEU A 818 -15.24 -14.36 -17.18
C LEU A 818 -13.99 -13.76 -17.79
N THR A 819 -14.11 -13.22 -18.99
CA THR A 819 -13.03 -12.46 -19.64
C THR A 819 -13.53 -11.06 -19.93
N LEU A 820 -12.78 -10.05 -19.48
CA LEU A 820 -13.00 -8.64 -19.73
C LEU A 820 -11.82 -8.09 -20.53
N ALA A 821 -12.08 -7.13 -21.39
CA ALA A 821 -11.03 -6.44 -22.11
C ALA A 821 -11.36 -4.95 -22.21
N ASP A 822 -10.33 -4.12 -22.07
CA ASP A 822 -10.38 -2.68 -22.26
C ASP A 822 -9.30 -2.25 -23.24
N ALA A 823 -9.57 -1.18 -23.94
CA ALA A 823 -8.60 -0.51 -24.79
C ALA A 823 -8.67 1.00 -24.57
N SER A 824 -7.52 1.64 -24.51
CA SER A 824 -7.48 3.10 -24.50
C SER A 824 -6.35 3.61 -25.36
N THR A 825 -6.57 4.77 -25.96
CA THR A 825 -5.55 5.49 -26.70
C THR A 825 -5.54 6.95 -26.27
N SER A 826 -4.36 7.54 -26.18
CA SER A 826 -4.23 8.96 -25.88
C SER A 826 -3.13 9.62 -26.71
N TYR A 827 -3.37 10.89 -27.05
CA TYR A 827 -2.46 11.73 -27.82
C TYR A 827 -2.14 13.01 -27.06
N GLY A 828 -0.85 13.20 -26.75
CA GLY A 828 -0.34 14.38 -26.07
C GLY A 828 0.07 15.48 -27.05
N PHE A 829 -0.47 16.67 -26.88
CA PHE A 829 -0.12 17.86 -27.65
C PHE A 829 1.08 18.59 -27.04
N LYS A 830 1.75 19.42 -27.82
CA LYS A 830 2.92 20.19 -27.37
C LYS A 830 2.63 21.20 -26.25
N ASN A 831 1.38 21.65 -26.11
CA ASN A 831 0.91 22.60 -25.11
C ASN A 831 0.58 21.96 -23.74
N GLY A 832 0.90 20.67 -23.52
CA GLY A 832 0.61 19.95 -22.26
C GLY A 832 -0.79 19.35 -22.19
N MET A 833 -1.64 19.54 -23.19
CA MET A 833 -2.95 18.92 -23.32
C MET A 833 -2.82 17.48 -23.81
N GLU A 834 -3.68 16.58 -23.33
CA GLU A 834 -3.78 15.21 -23.81
C GLU A 834 -5.25 14.88 -24.07
N LEU A 835 -5.53 14.30 -25.22
CA LEU A 835 -6.84 13.75 -25.56
C LEU A 835 -6.79 12.24 -25.45
N SER A 836 -7.76 11.64 -24.75
CA SER A 836 -7.85 10.20 -24.59
C SER A 836 -9.22 9.67 -25.00
N LEU A 837 -9.20 8.48 -25.60
CA LEU A 837 -10.40 7.68 -25.90
C LEU A 837 -10.24 6.33 -25.20
N THR A 838 -11.20 5.97 -24.36
CA THR A 838 -11.20 4.73 -23.56
C THR A 838 -12.45 3.92 -23.87
N ALA A 839 -12.28 2.64 -24.17
CA ALA A 839 -13.34 1.67 -24.33
C ALA A 839 -13.19 0.58 -23.26
N LEU A 840 -14.18 0.46 -22.37
CA LEU A 840 -14.21 -0.50 -21.26
C LEU A 840 -15.19 -1.62 -21.56
N ASN A 841 -14.90 -2.82 -21.05
CA ASN A 841 -15.74 -4.01 -21.19
C ASN A 841 -16.11 -4.27 -22.66
N LEU A 842 -15.11 -4.40 -23.53
CA LEU A 842 -15.28 -4.59 -24.99
C LEU A 842 -16.16 -5.79 -25.33
N PHE A 843 -16.13 -6.85 -24.53
CA PHE A 843 -16.95 -8.05 -24.72
C PHE A 843 -18.36 -7.92 -24.17
N ASN A 844 -18.69 -6.77 -23.52
CA ASN A 844 -20.02 -6.47 -22.96
C ASN A 844 -20.52 -7.56 -22.00
N GLN A 845 -19.63 -8.11 -21.18
CA GLN A 845 -19.97 -9.08 -20.13
C GLN A 845 -20.89 -8.42 -19.09
N ARG A 846 -21.86 -9.18 -18.59
CA ARG A 846 -22.93 -8.62 -17.76
C ARG A 846 -22.99 -9.13 -16.35
N THR A 847 -22.38 -10.26 -16.05
CA THR A 847 -22.46 -10.89 -14.73
C THR A 847 -21.11 -11.41 -14.27
N TYR A 848 -20.87 -11.29 -12.98
CA TYR A 848 -19.73 -11.90 -12.26
C TYR A 848 -20.26 -12.70 -11.10
N GLY A 849 -19.79 -13.92 -10.91
CA GLY A 849 -20.27 -14.79 -9.85
C GLY A 849 -19.14 -15.60 -9.19
N TYR A 850 -19.31 -15.85 -7.90
CA TYR A 850 -18.39 -16.65 -7.07
C TYR A 850 -19.12 -17.27 -5.86
N THR A 851 -18.44 -18.14 -5.12
CA THR A 851 -18.98 -18.77 -3.91
C THR A 851 -18.07 -18.48 -2.72
N ILE A 852 -18.68 -18.14 -1.59
CA ILE A 852 -18.01 -17.95 -0.29
C ILE A 852 -18.48 -19.03 0.67
N TYR A 853 -17.54 -19.56 1.47
CA TYR A 853 -17.81 -20.39 2.63
C TYR A 853 -17.49 -19.58 3.89
N SER A 854 -18.42 -19.52 4.84
CA SER A 854 -18.25 -18.78 6.09
C SER A 854 -18.93 -19.50 7.25
N GLY A 855 -18.15 -20.06 8.17
CA GLY A 855 -18.69 -20.85 9.27
C GLY A 855 -19.55 -22.02 8.78
N LEU A 856 -20.84 -22.05 9.14
CA LEU A 856 -21.78 -23.09 8.72
C LEU A 856 -22.65 -22.64 7.54
N THR A 857 -22.12 -21.79 6.67
CA THR A 857 -22.85 -21.26 5.51
C THR A 857 -22.05 -21.36 4.23
N ARG A 858 -22.74 -21.60 3.12
CA ARG A 858 -22.26 -21.45 1.75
C ARG A 858 -23.13 -20.42 1.05
N THR A 859 -22.52 -19.38 0.48
CA THR A 859 -23.26 -18.36 -0.28
C THR A 859 -22.68 -18.26 -1.69
N GLY A 860 -23.49 -18.60 -2.69
CA GLY A 860 -23.22 -18.28 -4.08
C GLY A 860 -23.73 -16.87 -4.38
N LYS A 861 -22.89 -16.00 -4.94
CA LYS A 861 -23.24 -14.61 -5.27
C LYS A 861 -23.03 -14.33 -6.75
N GLU A 862 -23.95 -13.54 -7.33
CA GLU A 862 -23.82 -13.02 -8.69
C GLU A 862 -24.13 -11.52 -8.72
N TYR A 863 -23.28 -10.73 -9.38
CA TYR A 863 -23.37 -9.28 -9.49
C TYR A 863 -23.55 -8.85 -10.94
N GLN A 864 -24.27 -7.76 -11.14
CA GLN A 864 -24.40 -7.13 -12.45
C GLN A 864 -23.20 -6.23 -12.73
N LEU A 865 -22.50 -6.54 -13.82
CA LEU A 865 -21.40 -5.73 -14.34
C LEU A 865 -21.90 -4.49 -15.10
N ARG A 866 -21.09 -3.44 -15.10
CA ARG A 866 -21.26 -2.29 -16.00
C ARG A 866 -21.15 -2.75 -17.45
N GLY A 867 -21.94 -2.13 -18.32
CA GLY A 867 -21.90 -2.42 -19.72
C GLY A 867 -20.67 -1.88 -20.44
N ARG A 868 -20.55 -2.23 -21.71
CA ARG A 868 -19.56 -1.62 -22.60
C ARG A 868 -19.67 -0.10 -22.50
N THR A 869 -18.53 0.55 -22.25
CA THR A 869 -18.46 2.01 -22.07
C THR A 869 -17.42 2.58 -23.01
N ILE A 870 -17.77 3.67 -23.71
CA ILE A 870 -16.82 4.48 -24.49
C ILE A 870 -16.78 5.87 -23.87
N LEU A 871 -15.59 6.32 -23.53
CA LEU A 871 -15.35 7.60 -22.86
C LEU A 871 -14.27 8.37 -23.61
N MET A 872 -14.50 9.65 -23.88
CA MET A 872 -13.50 10.58 -24.40
C MET A 872 -13.19 11.60 -23.32
N SER A 873 -11.90 11.81 -23.02
CA SER A 873 -11.46 12.73 -21.97
C SER A 873 -10.31 13.60 -22.43
N ILE A 874 -10.30 14.83 -21.93
CA ILE A 874 -9.21 15.79 -22.10
C ILE A 874 -8.50 15.89 -20.75
N PHE A 875 -7.19 15.77 -20.75
CA PHE A 875 -6.32 15.97 -19.58
C PHE A 875 -5.35 17.10 -19.87
N PHE A 876 -5.12 17.95 -18.88
CA PHE A 876 -4.17 19.05 -18.94
C PHE A 876 -3.36 19.13 -17.66
N HIS A 877 -2.03 19.24 -17.78
CA HIS A 877 -1.09 19.44 -16.70
C HIS A 877 -0.32 20.74 -16.95
N PHE A 878 -0.27 21.64 -15.95
CA PHE A 878 0.34 22.98 -16.03
C PHE A 878 1.16 23.35 -14.82
#